data_7bae9544f648799f2852e4ece28c93d2
#
_entry.id   7bae9544f648799f2852e4ece28c93d2
#
_cell.length_a   1.000
_cell.length_b   1.000
_cell.length_c   1.000
_cell.angle_alpha   90.00
_cell.angle_beta   90.00
_cell.angle_gamma   90.00
#
_symmetry.space_group_name_H-M   'P 1'
#
loop_
_entity.id
_entity.type
_entity.pdbx_description
1 polymer ?
#
loop_
_entity_poly.entity_id
_entity_poly.type
_entity_poly.pdbx_seq_one_letter_code
_entity_poly.pdbx_strand_id
1 'polypeptide(L)'
;MLRTVGNIFLCNFNHAGISSVFSIKMPFHNGEADEITCAMESLSLPVIKPRSCLKLYNSLTRKKEIFIPRHGNQVNWYICGPTVYDAAHMGHARSYISFDILRRVLQHYFGYDVLFVMNVTDIDDKIIVRARQRHLFQNYLDSAPSVEKMMRDVKSALEMYKKKYETEPNVDKKAMLLGQIKKVETAIQQAKNDSDKEEYCKNLANNASEVLSQWLDSMLGNTITDHSIFDSLARHFEQDFDLDMAALNVLPPDVVTRVSEYIPEVVAFVDGLVKRGFAYEVQGSVYFDTVTFGRTDGHRYGRLLPEAVQDTSLLVEGEGELSLGDENQARQKRFSGDFALWKASKPGEPAWPSPWGPGRPGWHIECSAMASAICGEQLDVHAGGFDLKFPHHDNELAQSEAYHGHAPWVRYFLHAGTLRIQGLKMSKSLKNFVTIKQALQQYTSRQIRLLFLMHNWAEPLDYSPQTMERALHFERICQQFSRTVAHYLRRYFSRGKAGSYAKLTADELRLLQALQTCKQAVHDALCDSVDTRTALEHIRELIGHVNVYLDSSAAVPNCLLLRNSAIYVNHMLKLFGAAGSDADEIGFGDKGDVSSDCADESLLMPCLNALADFREVVRSEAKIHGVQALLKECDRIRDEILPNMGVLLEDRKGHTVVKLVDPETLAREREQKVRLEKERLAEKEKKEAQSAAKKAEKERLQRMPASELFRQQVDKYSEFDERGIPTHGADGELLSKKARKKLEKAYEQQEKLYQDYISKNAYDKKTEDS
;
A
#
# COMPACT_ATOMS: atom_id res chain seq x y z
N MET A 1 -33.81 40.28 -9.38
CA MET A 1 -32.59 40.66 -10.14
C MET A 1 -31.46 39.64 -10.15
N LEU A 2 -31.42 38.66 -9.26
CA LEU A 2 -30.37 37.63 -9.20
C LEU A 2 -30.62 36.36 -10.07
N ARG A 3 -31.75 36.29 -10.78
CA ARG A 3 -32.07 35.17 -11.70
C ARG A 3 -31.79 35.44 -13.18
N THR A 4 -31.44 36.68 -13.57
CA THR A 4 -31.27 37.09 -14.97
C THR A 4 -29.79 37.10 -15.42
N VAL A 5 -28.85 37.00 -14.49
CA VAL A 5 -27.41 37.01 -14.80
C VAL A 5 -26.85 35.58 -15.07
N GLY A 6 -27.59 34.54 -14.63
CA GLY A 6 -27.18 33.13 -14.82
C GLY A 6 -27.33 32.56 -16.24
N ASN A 7 -28.09 33.22 -17.12
CA ASN A 7 -28.44 32.70 -18.44
C ASN A 7 -27.64 33.29 -19.62
N ILE A 8 -26.64 34.12 -19.38
CA ILE A 8 -25.81 34.72 -20.45
C ILE A 8 -24.50 33.99 -20.68
N PHE A 9 -24.15 32.98 -19.83
CA PHE A 9 -22.86 32.25 -19.95
C PHE A 9 -22.97 30.86 -20.60
N LEU A 10 -24.10 30.47 -21.17
CA LEU A 10 -24.30 29.18 -21.84
C LEU A 10 -24.68 29.34 -23.31
N CYS A 11 -23.87 30.03 -24.11
CA CYS A 11 -23.97 29.93 -25.56
C CYS A 11 -22.61 30.12 -26.25
N ASN A 12 -22.17 29.05 -26.89
CA ASN A 12 -21.24 29.02 -28.03
C ASN A 12 -19.76 29.26 -27.77
N PHE A 13 -19.02 28.17 -27.56
CA PHE A 13 -17.67 28.04 -28.07
C PHE A 13 -17.60 26.88 -29.05
N ASN A 14 -17.73 27.18 -30.33
CA ASN A 14 -17.24 26.35 -31.43
C ASN A 14 -16.26 27.17 -32.28
N HIS A 15 -15.05 26.60 -32.39
CA HIS A 15 -14.02 26.82 -33.41
C HIS A 15 -13.68 28.23 -33.90
N ALA A 16 -12.50 28.64 -33.64
CA ALA A 16 -11.43 29.17 -34.50
C ALA A 16 -10.61 30.21 -33.75
N GLY A 17 -9.27 30.06 -33.79
CA GLY A 17 -8.34 30.99 -33.18
C GLY A 17 -8.40 32.35 -33.82
N ILE A 18 -8.48 33.40 -32.99
CA ILE A 18 -7.95 34.76 -33.26
C ILE A 18 -7.91 35.45 -31.88
N SER A 19 -6.70 35.92 -31.54
CA SER A 19 -6.50 36.85 -30.42
C SER A 19 -7.08 38.21 -30.76
N SER A 20 -8.11 38.64 -30.05
CA SER A 20 -8.50 40.04 -30.01
C SER A 20 -8.93 40.39 -28.58
N VAL A 21 -8.16 41.31 -28.00
CA VAL A 21 -8.46 41.97 -26.71
C VAL A 21 -9.69 42.85 -26.90
N PHE A 22 -10.82 42.47 -26.35
CA PHE A 22 -11.98 43.36 -26.23
C PHE A 22 -11.89 44.13 -24.93
N SER A 23 -11.65 45.46 -25.04
CA SER A 23 -11.80 46.41 -23.94
C SER A 23 -13.28 46.85 -23.90
N ILE A 24 -14.06 46.30 -22.97
CA ILE A 24 -15.41 46.76 -22.71
C ILE A 24 -15.34 47.85 -21.64
N LYS A 25 -15.52 49.11 -22.05
CA LYS A 25 -15.76 50.23 -21.11
C LYS A 25 -17.24 50.22 -20.72
N MET A 26 -17.52 49.92 -19.48
CA MET A 26 -18.84 50.16 -18.86
C MET A 26 -18.76 51.34 -17.90
N PRO A 27 -19.77 52.21 -17.85
CA PRO A 27 -19.82 53.32 -16.88
C PRO A 27 -20.31 52.77 -15.53
N PHE A 28 -19.46 52.83 -14.52
CA PHE A 28 -19.83 52.49 -13.14
C PHE A 28 -20.18 53.74 -12.35
N HIS A 29 -21.29 53.69 -11.61
CA HIS A 29 -21.60 54.63 -10.55
C HIS A 29 -20.81 54.26 -9.29
N ASN A 30 -20.24 55.26 -8.62
CA ASN A 30 -19.40 55.14 -7.43
C ASN A 30 -20.18 54.42 -6.30
N GLY A 31 -19.71 53.25 -5.89
CA GLY A 31 -20.18 52.55 -4.68
C GLY A 31 -20.25 51.03 -4.75
N GLU A 32 -20.26 50.43 -5.95
CA GLU A 32 -20.38 48.96 -6.10
C GLU A 32 -19.06 48.26 -6.57
N ALA A 33 -18.00 49.05 -6.75
CA ALA A 33 -16.73 48.51 -7.26
C ALA A 33 -16.01 47.59 -6.26
N ASP A 34 -16.19 47.82 -4.97
CA ASP A 34 -15.46 47.07 -3.93
C ASP A 34 -15.98 45.64 -3.70
N GLU A 35 -17.30 45.41 -3.89
CA GLU A 35 -17.84 44.02 -3.77
C GLU A 35 -17.53 43.14 -4.97
N ILE A 36 -17.42 43.73 -6.17
CA ILE A 36 -17.12 42.96 -7.39
C ILE A 36 -15.63 42.59 -7.46
N THR A 37 -14.76 43.47 -6.99
CA THR A 37 -13.32 43.20 -6.94
C THR A 37 -12.99 42.09 -5.91
N CYS A 38 -13.69 42.07 -4.78
CA CYS A 38 -13.53 40.99 -3.77
C CYS A 38 -14.06 39.63 -4.25
N ALA A 39 -15.11 39.61 -5.08
CA ALA A 39 -15.64 38.37 -5.68
C ALA A 39 -14.73 37.81 -6.79
N MET A 40 -14.00 38.66 -7.52
CA MET A 40 -13.06 38.24 -8.56
C MET A 40 -11.71 37.77 -8.00
N GLU A 41 -11.28 38.26 -6.86
CA GLU A 41 -10.05 37.78 -6.19
C GLU A 41 -10.22 36.40 -5.52
N SER A 42 -11.45 35.96 -5.22
CA SER A 42 -11.74 34.59 -4.74
C SER A 42 -11.84 33.58 -5.86
N LEU A 43 -11.95 33.98 -7.13
CA LEU A 43 -11.93 33.14 -8.32
C LEU A 43 -10.52 33.10 -8.93
N SER A 44 -9.50 32.75 -8.18
CA SER A 44 -8.29 32.22 -8.79
C SER A 44 -8.59 30.79 -9.32
N LEU A 45 -9.27 30.72 -10.46
CA LEU A 45 -9.31 29.51 -11.26
C LEU A 45 -7.87 28.98 -11.38
N PRO A 46 -7.62 27.69 -11.10
CA PRO A 46 -6.29 27.16 -11.35
C PRO A 46 -5.95 27.45 -12.81
N VAL A 47 -4.82 28.10 -13.05
CA VAL A 47 -4.31 28.32 -14.39
C VAL A 47 -4.22 26.95 -15.04
N ILE A 48 -5.13 26.64 -15.98
CA ILE A 48 -5.12 25.40 -16.74
C ILE A 48 -3.84 25.42 -17.56
N LYS A 49 -2.79 24.80 -17.02
CA LYS A 49 -1.52 24.63 -17.73
C LYS A 49 -1.74 23.68 -18.90
N PRO A 50 -1.02 23.83 -20.01
CA PRO A 50 -1.22 22.98 -21.17
C PRO A 50 -1.04 21.51 -20.79
N ARG A 51 -2.05 20.67 -21.09
CA ARG A 51 -2.10 19.22 -20.82
C ARG A 51 -0.98 18.41 -21.45
N SER A 52 -0.25 19.01 -22.41
CA SER A 52 0.81 18.39 -23.19
C SER A 52 2.07 18.01 -22.41
N CYS A 53 2.19 18.36 -21.13
CA CYS A 53 3.39 18.12 -20.34
C CYS A 53 3.35 16.82 -19.50
N LEU A 54 2.17 16.22 -19.26
CA LEU A 54 2.06 15.00 -18.46
C LEU A 54 2.68 13.82 -19.20
N LYS A 55 3.61 13.16 -18.56
CA LYS A 55 4.16 11.87 -18.99
C LYS A 55 3.75 10.80 -17.99
N LEU A 56 3.42 9.59 -18.47
CA LEU A 56 3.19 8.43 -17.61
C LEU A 56 4.15 7.32 -17.98
N TYR A 57 4.65 6.60 -16.97
CA TYR A 57 5.46 5.41 -17.20
C TYR A 57 4.55 4.29 -17.71
N ASN A 58 4.79 3.91 -18.98
CA ASN A 58 4.05 2.85 -19.64
C ASN A 58 4.81 1.52 -19.51
N SER A 59 4.23 0.54 -18.83
CA SER A 59 4.84 -0.77 -18.65
C SER A 59 5.01 -1.55 -19.95
N LEU A 60 4.18 -1.27 -20.97
CA LEU A 60 4.25 -1.92 -22.27
C LEU A 60 5.51 -1.54 -23.03
N THR A 61 5.88 -0.25 -23.01
CA THR A 61 7.06 0.28 -23.69
C THR A 61 8.27 0.43 -22.75
N ARG A 62 8.04 0.30 -21.44
CA ARG A 62 9.03 0.49 -20.35
C ARG A 62 9.66 1.90 -20.37
N LYS A 63 8.90 2.91 -20.80
CA LYS A 63 9.33 4.31 -20.91
C LYS A 63 8.27 5.25 -20.35
N LYS A 64 8.69 6.46 -19.96
CA LYS A 64 7.79 7.58 -19.72
C LYS A 64 7.38 8.20 -21.04
N GLU A 65 6.08 8.21 -21.33
CA GLU A 65 5.52 8.71 -22.59
C GLU A 65 4.54 9.84 -22.31
N ILE A 66 4.40 10.79 -23.22
CA ILE A 66 3.43 11.87 -23.13
C ILE A 66 2.03 11.26 -23.11
N PHE A 67 1.23 11.61 -22.10
CA PHE A 67 -0.11 11.11 -21.93
C PHE A 67 -1.09 11.84 -22.86
N ILE A 68 -1.62 11.12 -23.83
CA ILE A 68 -2.58 11.62 -24.82
C ILE A 68 -3.73 10.63 -24.90
N PRO A 69 -4.88 10.92 -24.30
CA PRO A 69 -6.09 10.09 -24.47
C PRO A 69 -6.56 10.08 -25.93
N ARG A 70 -7.31 9.05 -26.30
CA ARG A 70 -7.84 8.85 -27.67
C ARG A 70 -8.92 9.87 -28.03
N HIS A 71 -9.74 10.21 -27.06
CA HIS A 71 -10.94 11.05 -27.27
C HIS A 71 -10.80 12.38 -26.51
N GLY A 72 -9.79 13.17 -26.86
CA GLY A 72 -9.60 14.53 -26.37
C GLY A 72 -9.33 14.58 -24.86
N ASN A 73 -10.36 14.79 -24.05
CA ASN A 73 -10.27 14.91 -22.59
C ASN A 73 -10.72 13.65 -21.87
N GLN A 74 -11.43 12.75 -22.54
CA GLN A 74 -11.98 11.55 -21.95
C GLN A 74 -10.92 10.46 -21.86
N VAL A 75 -10.90 9.75 -20.73
CA VAL A 75 -9.97 8.67 -20.44
C VAL A 75 -10.76 7.44 -20.00
N ASN A 76 -10.74 6.39 -20.82
CA ASN A 76 -11.28 5.09 -20.44
C ASN A 76 -10.20 4.32 -19.68
N TRP A 77 -10.42 4.12 -18.37
CA TRP A 77 -9.48 3.46 -17.48
C TRP A 77 -10.10 2.20 -16.88
N TYR A 78 -9.58 1.04 -17.25
CA TYR A 78 -9.95 -0.24 -16.65
C TYR A 78 -8.87 -0.69 -15.66
N ILE A 79 -9.29 -1.16 -14.49
CA ILE A 79 -8.38 -1.71 -13.46
C ILE A 79 -8.85 -3.10 -13.05
N CYS A 80 -7.89 -4.04 -12.95
CA CYS A 80 -8.15 -5.33 -12.35
C CYS A 80 -8.42 -5.18 -10.85
N GLY A 81 -9.62 -5.61 -10.46
CA GLY A 81 -10.12 -5.56 -9.09
C GLY A 81 -9.71 -6.78 -8.26
N PRO A 82 -10.29 -6.95 -7.07
CA PRO A 82 -9.95 -8.04 -6.18
C PRO A 82 -10.60 -9.36 -6.60
N THR A 83 -9.91 -10.48 -6.31
CA THR A 83 -10.55 -11.79 -6.19
C THR A 83 -11.06 -11.94 -4.75
N VAL A 84 -12.38 -12.04 -4.59
CA VAL A 84 -13.07 -11.89 -3.30
C VAL A 84 -13.27 -13.22 -2.58
N TYR A 85 -12.17 -13.81 -2.10
CA TYR A 85 -12.16 -15.07 -1.35
C TYR A 85 -11.66 -14.96 0.10
N ASP A 86 -11.05 -13.83 0.47
CA ASP A 86 -10.46 -13.59 1.78
C ASP A 86 -10.23 -12.10 2.00
N ALA A 87 -10.00 -11.67 3.25
CA ALA A 87 -9.80 -10.28 3.66
C ALA A 87 -8.73 -9.55 2.84
N ALA A 88 -8.97 -8.26 2.58
CA ALA A 88 -8.01 -7.39 1.91
C ALA A 88 -6.80 -7.09 2.81
N HIS A 89 -5.62 -6.94 2.20
CA HIS A 89 -4.37 -6.70 2.90
C HIS A 89 -3.66 -5.44 2.37
N MET A 90 -2.61 -5.01 3.06
CA MET A 90 -1.85 -3.80 2.72
C MET A 90 -1.21 -3.83 1.32
N GLY A 91 -1.01 -5.02 0.72
CA GLY A 91 -0.62 -5.15 -0.69
C GLY A 91 -1.70 -4.62 -1.63
N HIS A 92 -2.98 -4.93 -1.37
CA HIS A 92 -4.12 -4.35 -2.08
C HIS A 92 -4.20 -2.84 -1.85
N ALA A 93 -4.09 -2.39 -0.59
CA ALA A 93 -4.07 -0.97 -0.26
C ALA A 93 -3.01 -0.20 -1.05
N ARG A 94 -1.80 -0.76 -1.22
CA ARG A 94 -0.72 -0.17 -2.03
C ARG A 94 -1.16 0.10 -3.46
N SER A 95 -1.78 -0.86 -4.12
CA SER A 95 -2.22 -0.73 -5.51
C SER A 95 -3.38 0.28 -5.63
N TYR A 96 -4.45 0.08 -4.87
CA TYR A 96 -5.66 0.90 -5.02
C TYR A 96 -5.46 2.35 -4.55
N ILE A 97 -4.71 2.61 -3.48
CA ILE A 97 -4.36 3.98 -3.08
C ILE A 97 -3.46 4.64 -4.14
N SER A 98 -2.51 3.92 -4.74
CA SER A 98 -1.66 4.49 -5.80
C SER A 98 -2.49 4.89 -7.02
N PHE A 99 -3.42 4.05 -7.45
CA PHE A 99 -4.29 4.38 -8.58
C PHE A 99 -5.34 5.45 -8.25
N ASP A 100 -5.82 5.51 -7.01
CA ASP A 100 -6.66 6.60 -6.54
C ASP A 100 -5.93 7.95 -6.60
N ILE A 101 -4.67 8.00 -6.17
CA ILE A 101 -3.84 9.20 -6.26
C ILE A 101 -3.66 9.63 -7.72
N LEU A 102 -3.31 8.68 -8.60
CA LEU A 102 -3.18 8.93 -10.04
C LEU A 102 -4.50 9.45 -10.63
N ARG A 103 -5.63 8.80 -10.33
CA ARG A 103 -6.97 9.20 -10.76
C ARG A 103 -7.30 10.62 -10.30
N ARG A 104 -7.10 10.94 -9.02
CA ARG A 104 -7.34 12.29 -8.47
C ARG A 104 -6.49 13.34 -9.17
N VAL A 105 -5.22 13.07 -9.42
CA VAL A 105 -4.32 13.98 -10.13
C VAL A 105 -4.77 14.18 -11.58
N LEU A 106 -5.14 13.12 -12.29
CA LEU A 106 -5.67 13.25 -13.65
C LEU A 106 -6.97 14.07 -13.67
N GLN A 107 -7.93 13.77 -12.80
CA GLN A 107 -9.23 14.42 -12.76
C GLN A 107 -9.15 15.87 -12.25
N HIS A 108 -8.54 16.08 -11.08
CA HIS A 108 -8.66 17.34 -10.35
C HIS A 108 -7.49 18.31 -10.59
N TYR A 109 -6.32 17.81 -11.03
CA TYR A 109 -5.19 18.68 -11.34
C TYR A 109 -5.05 18.93 -12.84
N PHE A 110 -5.09 17.88 -13.67
CA PHE A 110 -4.99 18.00 -15.11
C PHE A 110 -6.33 18.19 -15.81
N GLY A 111 -7.45 17.93 -15.13
CA GLY A 111 -8.81 18.14 -15.61
C GLY A 111 -9.24 17.15 -16.69
N TYR A 112 -8.77 15.91 -16.66
CA TYR A 112 -9.28 14.84 -17.51
C TYR A 112 -10.63 14.35 -16.99
N ASP A 113 -11.51 13.92 -17.91
CA ASP A 113 -12.76 13.23 -17.64
C ASP A 113 -12.49 11.71 -17.66
N VAL A 114 -12.37 11.10 -16.48
CA VAL A 114 -11.95 9.70 -16.32
C VAL A 114 -13.15 8.84 -16.04
N LEU A 115 -13.47 7.90 -16.93
CA LEU A 115 -14.35 6.77 -16.67
C LEU A 115 -13.50 5.65 -16.05
N PHE A 116 -13.64 5.44 -14.74
CA PHE A 116 -12.87 4.45 -13.98
C PHE A 116 -13.71 3.19 -13.76
N VAL A 117 -13.34 2.12 -14.45
CA VAL A 117 -14.03 0.82 -14.44
C VAL A 117 -13.18 -0.19 -13.66
N MET A 118 -13.79 -0.88 -12.70
CA MET A 118 -13.13 -1.93 -11.90
C MET A 118 -13.96 -3.21 -11.98
N ASN A 119 -13.29 -4.36 -12.18
CA ASN A 119 -13.96 -5.63 -12.02
C ASN A 119 -13.88 -6.15 -10.58
N VAL A 120 -14.76 -7.09 -10.27
CA VAL A 120 -14.68 -7.97 -9.11
C VAL A 120 -14.69 -9.40 -9.64
N THR A 121 -13.65 -10.16 -9.33
CA THR A 121 -13.60 -11.59 -9.65
C THR A 121 -14.30 -12.35 -8.54
N ASP A 122 -15.57 -12.67 -8.78
CA ASP A 122 -16.47 -13.40 -7.89
C ASP A 122 -16.63 -14.89 -8.28
N ILE A 123 -15.96 -15.31 -9.36
CA ILE A 123 -15.85 -16.71 -9.82
C ILE A 123 -14.38 -17.02 -10.06
N ASP A 124 -13.77 -17.84 -9.20
CA ASP A 124 -12.36 -18.24 -9.29
C ASP A 124 -12.12 -19.55 -8.52
N ASP A 125 -11.11 -20.29 -8.89
CA ASP A 125 -10.74 -21.54 -8.22
C ASP A 125 -10.56 -21.36 -6.69
N LYS A 126 -9.97 -20.24 -6.26
CA LYS A 126 -9.74 -19.93 -4.83
C LYS A 126 -11.06 -19.68 -4.09
N ILE A 127 -12.03 -19.04 -4.76
CA ILE A 127 -13.38 -18.82 -4.21
C ILE A 127 -14.07 -20.17 -4.04
N ILE A 128 -14.03 -21.02 -5.07
CA ILE A 128 -14.66 -22.34 -5.06
C ILE A 128 -14.11 -23.20 -3.93
N VAL A 129 -12.79 -23.34 -3.87
CA VAL A 129 -12.10 -24.13 -2.83
C VAL A 129 -12.42 -23.56 -1.43
N ARG A 130 -12.32 -22.25 -1.24
CA ARG A 130 -12.53 -21.62 0.06
C ARG A 130 -13.99 -21.71 0.53
N ALA A 131 -14.95 -21.55 -0.36
CA ALA A 131 -16.36 -21.70 -0.04
C ALA A 131 -16.71 -23.13 0.37
N ARG A 132 -16.22 -24.15 -0.39
CA ARG A 132 -16.39 -25.56 -0.03
C ARG A 132 -15.76 -25.88 1.31
N GLN A 133 -14.53 -25.46 1.54
CA GLN A 133 -13.81 -25.65 2.80
C GLN A 133 -14.57 -25.05 3.99
N ARG A 134 -15.07 -23.81 3.84
CA ARG A 134 -15.82 -23.13 4.90
C ARG A 134 -17.14 -23.83 5.16
N HIS A 135 -17.88 -24.20 4.13
CA HIS A 135 -19.17 -24.87 4.21
C HIS A 135 -19.02 -26.26 4.87
N LEU A 136 -18.09 -27.08 4.37
CA LEU A 136 -17.84 -28.42 4.91
C LEU A 136 -17.35 -28.40 6.35
N PHE A 137 -16.49 -27.44 6.69
CA PHE A 137 -16.01 -27.26 8.06
C PHE A 137 -17.14 -26.84 9.01
N GLN A 138 -18.01 -25.93 8.60
CA GLN A 138 -19.15 -25.53 9.40
C GLN A 138 -20.13 -26.71 9.60
N ASN A 139 -20.49 -27.42 8.55
CA ASN A 139 -21.34 -28.61 8.64
C ASN A 139 -20.72 -29.69 9.55
N TYR A 140 -19.40 -29.85 9.51
CA TYR A 140 -18.70 -30.75 10.41
C TYR A 140 -18.84 -30.33 11.87
N LEU A 141 -18.70 -29.05 12.18
CA LEU A 141 -18.90 -28.52 13.55
C LEU A 141 -20.36 -28.65 13.99
N ASP A 142 -21.31 -28.32 13.11
CA ASP A 142 -22.75 -28.40 13.40
C ASP A 142 -23.21 -29.86 13.64
N SER A 143 -22.49 -30.83 13.11
CA SER A 143 -22.72 -32.26 13.42
C SER A 143 -22.31 -32.66 14.85
N ALA A 144 -21.75 -31.73 15.63
CA ALA A 144 -21.26 -31.93 17.00
C ALA A 144 -20.47 -33.25 17.18
N PRO A 145 -19.33 -33.42 16.50
CA PRO A 145 -18.57 -34.66 16.49
C PRO A 145 -18.05 -34.96 17.93
N SER A 146 -18.06 -36.24 18.33
CA SER A 146 -17.42 -36.62 19.58
C SER A 146 -15.93 -36.28 19.60
N VAL A 147 -15.37 -36.09 20.81
CA VAL A 147 -13.93 -35.77 20.98
C VAL A 147 -13.05 -36.80 20.26
N GLU A 148 -13.41 -38.09 20.39
CA GLU A 148 -12.68 -39.21 19.81
C GLU A 148 -12.74 -39.17 18.25
N LYS A 149 -13.90 -38.81 17.70
CA LYS A 149 -14.07 -38.61 16.23
C LYS A 149 -13.24 -37.45 15.77
N MET A 150 -13.38 -36.27 16.39
CA MET A 150 -12.62 -35.08 16.03
C MET A 150 -11.11 -35.33 16.10
N MET A 151 -10.63 -35.99 17.15
CA MET A 151 -9.22 -36.31 17.31
C MET A 151 -8.70 -37.23 16.18
N ARG A 152 -9.50 -38.23 15.78
CA ARG A 152 -9.14 -39.15 14.69
C ARG A 152 -9.11 -38.40 13.35
N ASP A 153 -10.13 -37.58 13.08
CA ASP A 153 -10.25 -36.84 11.83
C ASP A 153 -9.12 -35.80 11.70
N VAL A 154 -8.80 -35.07 12.77
CA VAL A 154 -7.67 -34.13 12.83
C VAL A 154 -6.32 -34.85 12.59
N LYS A 155 -6.12 -36.04 13.16
CA LYS A 155 -4.90 -36.82 12.89
C LYS A 155 -4.80 -37.24 11.43
N SER A 156 -5.90 -37.70 10.82
CA SER A 156 -5.95 -38.07 9.39
C SER A 156 -5.65 -36.86 8.50
N ALA A 157 -6.24 -35.70 8.82
CA ALA A 157 -5.97 -34.45 8.14
C ALA A 157 -4.51 -34.00 8.27
N LEU A 158 -3.93 -34.16 9.47
CA LEU A 158 -2.53 -33.81 9.73
C LEU A 158 -1.54 -34.70 8.91
N GLU A 159 -1.84 -35.99 8.77
CA GLU A 159 -1.02 -36.90 7.94
C GLU A 159 -1.04 -36.48 6.44
N MET A 160 -2.20 -36.09 5.92
CA MET A 160 -2.30 -35.53 4.57
C MET A 160 -1.45 -34.25 4.43
N TYR A 161 -1.52 -33.38 5.45
CA TYR A 161 -0.80 -32.11 5.45
C TYR A 161 0.72 -32.30 5.57
N LYS A 162 1.19 -33.31 6.31
CA LYS A 162 2.61 -33.71 6.38
C LYS A 162 3.13 -34.20 5.02
N LYS A 163 2.36 -35.00 4.29
CA LYS A 163 2.73 -35.40 2.93
C LYS A 163 2.89 -34.19 2.00
N LYS A 164 1.98 -33.22 2.09
CA LYS A 164 2.09 -31.96 1.34
C LYS A 164 3.36 -31.19 1.70
N TYR A 165 3.74 -31.15 2.99
CA TYR A 165 4.98 -30.54 3.45
C TYR A 165 6.23 -31.22 2.86
N GLU A 166 6.25 -32.55 2.77
CA GLU A 166 7.38 -33.31 2.24
C GLU A 166 7.63 -33.01 0.75
N THR A 167 6.55 -32.85 -0.03
CA THR A 167 6.59 -32.63 -1.47
C THR A 167 6.72 -31.16 -1.88
N GLU A 168 6.58 -30.19 -0.96
CA GLU A 168 6.63 -28.78 -1.27
C GLU A 168 8.07 -28.31 -1.61
N PRO A 169 8.34 -27.82 -2.83
CA PRO A 169 9.67 -27.37 -3.22
C PRO A 169 10.01 -25.95 -2.72
N ASN A 170 9.00 -25.11 -2.46
CA ASN A 170 9.21 -23.72 -2.05
C ASN A 170 9.53 -23.62 -0.56
N VAL A 171 10.71 -23.06 -0.22
CA VAL A 171 11.23 -22.97 1.16
C VAL A 171 10.30 -22.18 2.07
N ASP A 172 9.72 -21.08 1.60
CA ASP A 172 8.85 -20.21 2.40
C ASP A 172 7.49 -20.89 2.67
N LYS A 173 6.90 -21.53 1.64
CA LYS A 173 5.69 -22.34 1.80
C LYS A 173 5.95 -23.53 2.74
N LYS A 174 7.08 -24.16 2.62
CA LYS A 174 7.48 -25.27 3.49
C LYS A 174 7.58 -24.84 4.96
N ALA A 175 8.16 -23.67 5.23
CA ALA A 175 8.24 -23.10 6.58
C ALA A 175 6.85 -22.79 7.15
N MET A 176 5.93 -22.26 6.33
CA MET A 176 4.54 -22.00 6.70
C MET A 176 3.81 -23.31 7.05
N LEU A 177 3.91 -24.34 6.19
CA LEU A 177 3.29 -25.65 6.44
C LEU A 177 3.80 -26.27 7.75
N LEU A 178 5.10 -26.19 8.03
CA LEU A 178 5.69 -26.65 9.29
C LEU A 178 5.11 -25.91 10.50
N GLY A 179 4.91 -24.60 10.40
CA GLY A 179 4.28 -23.79 11.44
C GLY A 179 2.85 -24.27 11.75
N GLN A 180 2.04 -24.56 10.73
CA GLN A 180 0.70 -25.11 10.89
C GLN A 180 0.71 -26.52 11.51
N ILE A 181 1.59 -27.40 11.06
CA ILE A 181 1.76 -28.74 11.63
C ILE A 181 2.05 -28.64 13.13
N LYS A 182 3.04 -27.84 13.52
CA LYS A 182 3.39 -27.64 14.93
C LYS A 182 2.23 -27.08 15.76
N LYS A 183 1.45 -26.13 15.21
CA LYS A 183 0.28 -25.58 15.88
C LYS A 183 -0.76 -26.64 16.19
N VAL A 184 -1.06 -27.52 15.24
CA VAL A 184 -2.03 -28.59 15.40
C VAL A 184 -1.49 -29.67 16.36
N GLU A 185 -0.22 -30.07 16.26
CA GLU A 185 0.43 -31.02 17.15
C GLU A 185 0.41 -30.53 18.61
N THR A 186 0.67 -29.24 18.83
CA THR A 186 0.59 -28.62 20.17
C THR A 186 -0.84 -28.68 20.70
N ALA A 187 -1.84 -28.36 19.89
CA ALA A 187 -3.25 -28.44 20.28
C ALA A 187 -3.66 -29.88 20.62
N ILE A 188 -3.19 -30.89 19.89
CA ILE A 188 -3.41 -32.30 20.18
C ILE A 188 -2.76 -32.70 21.53
N GLN A 189 -1.58 -32.16 21.85
CA GLN A 189 -0.88 -32.47 23.11
C GLN A 189 -1.53 -31.82 24.33
N GLN A 190 -1.96 -30.58 24.21
CA GLN A 190 -2.68 -29.86 25.28
C GLN A 190 -3.98 -30.56 25.67
N ALA A 191 -4.61 -31.21 24.74
CA ALA A 191 -5.80 -32.02 24.87
C ALA A 191 -5.73 -33.15 25.88
N LYS A 192 -4.59 -33.71 26.14
CA LYS A 192 -4.44 -34.83 27.10
C LYS A 192 -4.53 -34.38 28.53
N ASN A 193 -4.48 -33.07 28.78
CA ASN A 193 -4.39 -32.48 30.10
C ASN A 193 -5.67 -31.71 30.51
N ASP A 194 -6.68 -31.58 29.63
CA ASP A 194 -7.86 -30.75 29.90
C ASP A 194 -9.04 -31.59 30.36
N SER A 195 -9.66 -31.16 31.45
CA SER A 195 -10.82 -31.83 32.08
C SER A 195 -12.17 -31.42 31.45
N ASP A 196 -12.20 -30.31 30.67
CA ASP A 196 -13.39 -29.83 29.96
C ASP A 196 -13.38 -30.25 28.50
N LYS A 197 -14.23 -31.23 28.15
CA LYS A 197 -14.33 -31.80 26.80
C LYS A 197 -14.85 -30.80 25.74
N GLU A 198 -15.70 -29.87 26.12
CA GLU A 198 -16.32 -28.92 25.18
C GLU A 198 -15.35 -27.80 24.80
N GLU A 199 -14.66 -27.21 25.76
CA GLU A 199 -13.65 -26.20 25.56
C GLU A 199 -12.47 -26.77 24.75
N TYR A 200 -12.11 -28.01 25.04
CA TYR A 200 -11.13 -28.76 24.30
C TYR A 200 -11.49 -28.92 22.80
N CYS A 201 -12.73 -29.35 22.49
CA CYS A 201 -13.18 -29.49 21.10
C CYS A 201 -13.12 -28.15 20.36
N LYS A 202 -13.54 -27.06 20.99
CA LYS A 202 -13.47 -25.71 20.42
C LYS A 202 -12.03 -25.28 20.14
N ASN A 203 -11.13 -25.52 21.09
CA ASN A 203 -9.72 -25.19 20.94
C ASN A 203 -9.04 -26.02 19.83
N LEU A 204 -9.27 -27.34 19.79
CA LEU A 204 -8.75 -28.22 18.74
C LEU A 204 -9.31 -27.83 17.36
N ALA A 205 -10.62 -27.59 17.25
CA ALA A 205 -11.25 -27.15 16.00
C ALA A 205 -10.66 -25.85 15.48
N ASN A 206 -10.46 -24.84 16.36
CA ASN A 206 -9.88 -23.55 15.99
C ASN A 206 -8.43 -23.68 15.50
N ASN A 207 -7.61 -24.49 16.17
CA ASN A 207 -6.21 -24.66 15.80
C ASN A 207 -6.01 -25.57 14.59
N ALA A 208 -6.91 -26.53 14.36
CA ALA A 208 -6.86 -27.46 13.22
C ALA A 208 -7.73 -27.02 12.04
N SER A 209 -8.44 -25.89 12.11
CA SER A 209 -9.43 -25.44 11.12
C SER A 209 -8.92 -25.50 9.68
N GLU A 210 -7.71 -24.99 9.43
CA GLU A 210 -7.09 -24.97 8.11
C GLU A 210 -6.79 -26.38 7.58
N VAL A 211 -6.22 -27.25 8.44
CA VAL A 211 -5.82 -28.59 8.06
C VAL A 211 -7.04 -29.48 7.88
N LEU A 212 -8.02 -29.35 8.79
CA LEU A 212 -9.25 -30.12 8.74
C LEU A 212 -10.15 -29.73 7.57
N SER A 213 -10.29 -28.42 7.27
CA SER A 213 -11.09 -27.97 6.14
C SER A 213 -10.53 -28.41 4.79
N GLN A 214 -9.19 -28.41 4.60
CA GLN A 214 -8.56 -28.95 3.39
C GLN A 214 -8.78 -30.47 3.26
N TRP A 215 -8.71 -31.21 4.35
CA TRP A 215 -8.98 -32.65 4.36
C TRP A 215 -10.44 -32.94 4.04
N LEU A 216 -11.39 -32.21 4.63
CA LEU A 216 -12.83 -32.34 4.33
C LEU A 216 -13.13 -32.04 2.86
N ASP A 217 -12.52 -30.99 2.29
CA ASP A 217 -12.70 -30.66 0.89
C ASP A 217 -12.16 -31.74 -0.05
N SER A 218 -11.01 -32.34 0.29
CA SER A 218 -10.46 -33.45 -0.49
C SER A 218 -11.34 -34.70 -0.50
N MET A 219 -12.12 -34.91 0.55
CA MET A 219 -13.00 -36.08 0.70
C MET A 219 -14.43 -35.84 0.18
N LEU A 220 -14.96 -34.65 0.39
CA LEU A 220 -16.37 -34.33 0.22
C LEU A 220 -16.62 -33.16 -0.75
N GLY A 221 -15.59 -32.49 -1.25
CA GLY A 221 -15.75 -31.30 -2.11
C GLY A 221 -16.59 -31.55 -3.35
N ASN A 222 -16.48 -32.73 -3.94
CA ASN A 222 -17.25 -33.14 -5.11
C ASN A 222 -18.76 -33.45 -4.84
N THR A 223 -19.17 -33.54 -3.58
CA THR A 223 -20.56 -33.78 -3.18
C THR A 223 -21.37 -32.52 -3.02
N ILE A 224 -20.75 -31.35 -3.12
CA ILE A 224 -21.42 -30.05 -2.99
C ILE A 224 -22.29 -29.81 -4.24
N THR A 225 -23.58 -29.58 -4.02
CA THR A 225 -24.56 -29.27 -5.07
C THR A 225 -25.18 -27.89 -4.91
N ASP A 226 -25.05 -27.27 -3.73
CA ASP A 226 -25.53 -25.93 -3.47
C ASP A 226 -24.51 -24.88 -3.93
N HIS A 227 -24.79 -24.24 -5.03
CA HIS A 227 -23.92 -23.20 -5.61
C HIS A 227 -24.07 -21.83 -4.92
N SER A 228 -25.07 -21.64 -4.07
CA SER A 228 -25.28 -20.39 -3.32
C SER A 228 -24.14 -20.07 -2.35
N ILE A 229 -23.40 -21.09 -1.93
CA ILE A 229 -22.26 -20.92 -1.02
C ILE A 229 -21.11 -20.11 -1.66
N PHE A 230 -20.93 -20.22 -3.00
CA PHE A 230 -19.89 -19.49 -3.73
C PHE A 230 -20.23 -18.00 -3.80
N ASP A 231 -21.48 -17.68 -4.21
CA ASP A 231 -21.99 -16.31 -4.27
C ASP A 231 -22.01 -15.66 -2.88
N SER A 232 -22.46 -16.37 -1.85
CA SER A 232 -22.48 -15.87 -0.47
C SER A 232 -21.08 -15.50 0.05
N LEU A 233 -20.07 -16.33 -0.23
CA LEU A 233 -18.69 -16.04 0.15
C LEU A 233 -18.14 -14.82 -0.58
N ALA A 234 -18.34 -14.77 -1.91
CA ALA A 234 -17.84 -13.69 -2.74
C ALA A 234 -18.44 -12.35 -2.34
N ARG A 235 -19.77 -12.27 -2.17
CA ARG A 235 -20.45 -11.04 -1.71
C ARG A 235 -19.97 -10.56 -0.34
N HIS A 236 -19.73 -11.48 0.59
CA HIS A 236 -19.22 -11.11 1.90
C HIS A 236 -17.86 -10.41 1.81
N PHE A 237 -16.91 -10.97 1.05
CA PHE A 237 -15.59 -10.37 0.92
C PHE A 237 -15.54 -9.16 -0.03
N GLU A 238 -16.46 -9.04 -0.96
CA GLU A 238 -16.65 -7.83 -1.75
C GLU A 238 -17.09 -6.67 -0.85
N GLN A 239 -18.10 -6.86 0.00
CA GLN A 239 -18.53 -5.84 0.95
C GLN A 239 -17.41 -5.46 1.93
N ASP A 240 -16.66 -6.43 2.43
CA ASP A 240 -15.50 -6.19 3.29
C ASP A 240 -14.43 -5.35 2.58
N PHE A 241 -14.18 -5.63 1.30
CA PHE A 241 -13.25 -4.87 0.48
C PHE A 241 -13.71 -3.42 0.28
N ASP A 242 -14.99 -3.21 -0.04
CA ASP A 242 -15.55 -1.88 -0.25
C ASP A 242 -15.46 -1.03 1.02
N LEU A 243 -15.76 -1.62 2.18
CA LEU A 243 -15.60 -0.96 3.48
C LEU A 243 -14.13 -0.61 3.77
N ASP A 244 -13.21 -1.50 3.47
CA ASP A 244 -11.78 -1.25 3.63
C ASP A 244 -11.28 -0.13 2.70
N MET A 245 -11.74 -0.08 1.43
CA MET A 245 -11.40 0.99 0.48
C MET A 245 -11.98 2.34 0.91
N ALA A 246 -13.23 2.38 1.37
CA ALA A 246 -13.84 3.57 1.91
C ALA A 246 -13.08 4.08 3.17
N ALA A 247 -12.71 3.18 4.08
CA ALA A 247 -11.92 3.52 5.27
C ALA A 247 -10.52 4.08 4.91
N LEU A 248 -9.95 3.70 3.78
CA LEU A 248 -8.68 4.21 3.24
C LEU A 248 -8.85 5.51 2.41
N ASN A 249 -10.06 6.07 2.32
CA ASN A 249 -10.38 7.25 1.50
C ASN A 249 -10.07 7.04 0.00
N VAL A 250 -10.25 5.82 -0.50
CA VAL A 250 -10.18 5.50 -1.94
C VAL A 250 -11.51 5.86 -2.58
N LEU A 251 -11.51 6.57 -3.70
CA LEU A 251 -12.72 6.91 -4.45
C LEU A 251 -13.37 5.63 -5.02
N PRO A 252 -14.68 5.49 -4.92
CA PRO A 252 -15.36 4.37 -5.56
C PRO A 252 -15.15 4.41 -7.08
N PRO A 253 -15.16 3.25 -7.77
CA PRO A 253 -15.17 3.21 -9.22
C PRO A 253 -16.48 3.80 -9.77
N ASP A 254 -16.45 4.29 -11.02
CA ASP A 254 -17.64 4.78 -11.71
C ASP A 254 -18.52 3.61 -12.18
N VAL A 255 -17.87 2.48 -12.52
CA VAL A 255 -18.54 1.22 -12.90
C VAL A 255 -17.82 0.05 -12.23
N VAL A 256 -18.63 -0.85 -11.64
CA VAL A 256 -18.15 -2.15 -11.14
C VAL A 256 -18.75 -3.25 -12.03
N THR A 257 -17.90 -4.16 -12.49
CA THR A 257 -18.31 -5.34 -13.26
C THR A 257 -17.99 -6.62 -12.48
N ARG A 258 -18.93 -7.57 -12.40
CA ARG A 258 -18.73 -8.86 -11.73
C ARG A 258 -18.75 -9.98 -12.75
N VAL A 259 -17.84 -10.92 -12.63
CA VAL A 259 -17.73 -12.04 -13.59
C VAL A 259 -19.04 -12.79 -13.73
N SER A 260 -19.73 -13.06 -12.62
CA SER A 260 -21.03 -13.77 -12.61
C SER A 260 -22.13 -13.07 -13.41
N GLU A 261 -22.05 -11.74 -13.57
CA GLU A 261 -23.02 -10.93 -14.31
C GLU A 261 -22.71 -10.87 -15.83
N TYR A 262 -21.47 -11.20 -16.24
CA TYR A 262 -20.96 -11.08 -17.61
C TYR A 262 -20.69 -12.43 -18.31
N ILE A 263 -21.27 -13.52 -17.82
CA ILE A 263 -21.11 -14.85 -18.42
C ILE A 263 -21.50 -14.90 -19.90
N PRO A 264 -22.64 -14.31 -20.35
CA PRO A 264 -22.99 -14.28 -21.76
C PRO A 264 -21.94 -13.58 -22.63
N GLU A 265 -21.39 -12.46 -22.17
CA GLU A 265 -20.35 -11.69 -22.87
C GLU A 265 -19.06 -12.50 -22.95
N VAL A 266 -18.69 -13.20 -21.87
CA VAL A 266 -17.50 -14.10 -21.86
C VAL A 266 -17.68 -15.21 -22.89
N VAL A 267 -18.84 -15.89 -22.89
CA VAL A 267 -19.11 -16.96 -23.85
C VAL A 267 -19.05 -16.43 -25.29
N ALA A 268 -19.64 -15.26 -25.55
CA ALA A 268 -19.61 -14.65 -26.89
C ALA A 268 -18.18 -14.26 -27.30
N PHE A 269 -17.38 -13.77 -26.38
CA PHE A 269 -15.98 -13.41 -26.63
C PHE A 269 -15.15 -14.65 -26.98
N VAL A 270 -15.27 -15.73 -26.18
CA VAL A 270 -14.59 -17.00 -26.43
C VAL A 270 -15.01 -17.60 -27.79
N ASP A 271 -16.32 -17.60 -28.11
CA ASP A 271 -16.82 -18.09 -29.40
C ASP A 271 -16.25 -17.26 -30.58
N GLY A 272 -16.13 -15.95 -30.40
CA GLY A 272 -15.44 -15.05 -31.35
C GLY A 272 -13.99 -15.43 -31.59
N LEU A 273 -13.23 -15.77 -30.55
CA LEU A 273 -11.84 -16.24 -30.65
C LEU A 273 -11.74 -17.60 -31.36
N VAL A 274 -12.64 -18.52 -31.06
CA VAL A 274 -12.72 -19.83 -31.73
C VAL A 274 -12.99 -19.65 -33.23
N LYS A 275 -13.99 -18.83 -33.59
CA LYS A 275 -14.33 -18.52 -34.99
C LYS A 275 -13.18 -17.86 -35.78
N ARG A 276 -12.38 -17.08 -35.11
CA ARG A 276 -11.20 -16.44 -35.71
C ARG A 276 -9.94 -17.34 -35.77
N GLY A 277 -10.01 -18.54 -35.16
CA GLY A 277 -8.94 -19.52 -35.17
C GLY A 277 -7.83 -19.31 -34.15
N PHE A 278 -8.07 -18.43 -33.16
CA PHE A 278 -7.12 -18.18 -32.06
C PHE A 278 -7.40 -19.00 -30.81
N ALA A 279 -8.47 -19.80 -30.82
CA ALA A 279 -8.80 -20.69 -29.73
C ALA A 279 -9.30 -22.03 -30.26
N TYR A 280 -9.17 -23.09 -29.44
CA TYR A 280 -9.58 -24.44 -29.78
C TYR A 280 -10.24 -25.14 -28.59
N GLU A 281 -11.23 -25.98 -28.87
CA GLU A 281 -11.91 -26.80 -27.87
C GLU A 281 -11.27 -28.16 -27.70
N VAL A 282 -11.19 -28.62 -26.43
CA VAL A 282 -10.82 -30.00 -26.08
C VAL A 282 -11.66 -30.44 -24.87
N GLN A 283 -12.48 -31.46 -25.03
CA GLN A 283 -13.27 -32.10 -23.96
C GLN A 283 -14.14 -31.12 -23.16
N GLY A 284 -14.76 -30.16 -23.82
CA GLY A 284 -15.61 -29.13 -23.17
C GLY A 284 -14.87 -27.95 -22.57
N SER A 285 -13.55 -27.94 -22.62
CA SER A 285 -12.72 -26.78 -22.27
C SER A 285 -12.23 -26.08 -23.54
N VAL A 286 -12.04 -24.75 -23.47
CA VAL A 286 -11.51 -23.96 -24.59
C VAL A 286 -10.21 -23.30 -24.18
N TYR A 287 -9.18 -23.45 -25.01
CA TYR A 287 -7.85 -22.91 -24.79
C TYR A 287 -7.48 -21.86 -25.85
N PHE A 288 -6.75 -20.84 -25.44
CA PHE A 288 -6.15 -19.86 -26.36
C PHE A 288 -4.86 -20.43 -26.97
N ASP A 289 -4.72 -20.33 -28.30
CA ASP A 289 -3.57 -20.79 -29.07
C ASP A 289 -2.50 -19.70 -29.16
N THR A 290 -1.58 -19.68 -28.20
CA THR A 290 -0.51 -18.69 -28.11
C THR A 290 0.47 -18.76 -29.27
N VAL A 291 0.66 -19.94 -29.87
CA VAL A 291 1.57 -20.15 -31.00
C VAL A 291 0.99 -19.56 -32.28
N THR A 292 -0.32 -19.83 -32.55
CA THR A 292 -1.02 -19.25 -33.70
C THR A 292 -1.09 -17.74 -33.60
N PHE A 293 -1.39 -17.19 -32.40
CA PHE A 293 -1.39 -15.75 -32.16
C PHE A 293 -0.01 -15.13 -32.46
N GLY A 294 1.06 -15.72 -31.90
CA GLY A 294 2.42 -15.20 -32.07
C GLY A 294 3.00 -15.31 -33.49
N ARG A 295 2.39 -16.16 -34.36
CA ARG A 295 2.76 -16.29 -35.79
C ARG A 295 1.96 -15.39 -36.71
N THR A 296 0.88 -14.79 -36.22
CA THR A 296 0.03 -13.89 -37.01
C THR A 296 0.71 -12.51 -37.09
N ASP A 297 0.80 -11.97 -38.31
CA ASP A 297 1.45 -10.68 -38.57
C ASP A 297 0.84 -9.57 -37.69
N GLY A 298 1.70 -8.77 -37.08
CA GLY A 298 1.32 -7.67 -36.20
C GLY A 298 1.07 -8.06 -34.74
N HIS A 299 1.03 -9.35 -34.41
CA HIS A 299 0.82 -9.86 -33.04
C HIS A 299 2.12 -10.41 -32.43
N ARG A 300 2.24 -10.23 -31.11
CA ARG A 300 3.36 -10.77 -30.33
C ARG A 300 2.89 -11.12 -28.92
N TYR A 301 3.06 -12.36 -28.49
CA TYR A 301 2.78 -12.80 -27.14
C TYR A 301 3.89 -12.44 -26.16
N GLY A 302 3.54 -12.14 -24.91
CA GLY A 302 4.51 -11.84 -23.85
C GLY A 302 5.18 -10.48 -24.00
N ARG A 303 4.44 -9.40 -24.20
CA ARG A 303 4.98 -8.04 -24.44
C ARG A 303 5.31 -7.31 -23.16
N LEU A 304 4.55 -7.50 -22.09
CA LEU A 304 4.75 -6.80 -20.81
C LEU A 304 5.93 -7.36 -20.01
N LEU A 305 6.09 -8.70 -20.03
CA LEU A 305 7.17 -9.39 -19.32
C LEU A 305 7.77 -10.52 -20.17
N PRO A 306 8.48 -10.21 -21.28
CA PRO A 306 9.03 -11.23 -22.20
C PRO A 306 9.93 -12.27 -21.53
N GLU A 307 10.64 -11.87 -20.49
CA GLU A 307 11.51 -12.73 -19.68
C GLU A 307 10.77 -13.80 -18.87
N ALA A 308 9.48 -13.62 -18.62
CA ALA A 308 8.67 -14.57 -17.84
C ALA A 308 7.90 -15.59 -18.70
N VAL A 309 7.90 -15.46 -20.02
CA VAL A 309 7.11 -16.32 -20.94
C VAL A 309 7.52 -17.80 -20.83
N GLN A 310 8.76 -18.08 -20.43
CA GLN A 310 9.28 -19.45 -20.23
C GLN A 310 9.19 -19.92 -18.77
N ASP A 311 8.71 -19.08 -17.86
CA ASP A 311 8.56 -19.45 -16.46
C ASP A 311 7.31 -20.31 -16.27
N THR A 312 7.54 -21.63 -16.19
CA THR A 312 6.47 -22.62 -16.02
C THR A 312 5.68 -22.42 -14.72
N SER A 313 6.31 -21.86 -13.67
CA SER A 313 5.63 -21.64 -12.37
C SER A 313 4.56 -20.55 -12.48
N LEU A 314 4.83 -19.49 -13.23
CA LEU A 314 3.87 -18.41 -13.48
C LEU A 314 2.74 -18.86 -14.41
N LEU A 315 3.05 -19.67 -15.43
CA LEU A 315 2.03 -20.24 -16.33
C LEU A 315 1.06 -21.14 -15.56
N VAL A 316 1.59 -21.97 -14.65
CA VAL A 316 0.78 -22.85 -13.80
C VAL A 316 -0.06 -22.06 -12.79
N GLU A 317 0.48 -20.97 -12.22
CA GLU A 317 -0.28 -20.08 -11.34
C GLU A 317 -1.48 -19.45 -12.07
N GLY A 318 -1.33 -19.12 -13.34
CA GLY A 318 -2.40 -18.59 -14.20
C GLY A 318 -3.54 -19.56 -14.47
N GLU A 319 -3.33 -20.88 -14.36
CA GLU A 319 -4.36 -21.90 -14.59
C GLU A 319 -5.26 -22.16 -13.37
N GLY A 320 -4.86 -21.73 -12.16
CA GLY A 320 -5.62 -21.89 -10.93
C GLY A 320 -5.41 -23.20 -10.17
N GLU A 321 -5.85 -23.22 -8.91
CA GLU A 321 -5.55 -24.32 -7.98
C GLU A 321 -6.23 -25.65 -8.31
N LEU A 322 -7.43 -25.62 -8.87
CA LEU A 322 -8.20 -26.83 -9.24
C LEU A 322 -7.67 -27.53 -10.50
N SER A 323 -6.80 -26.85 -11.23
CA SER A 323 -6.09 -27.38 -12.40
C SER A 323 -4.74 -28.01 -12.02
N LEU A 324 -4.22 -27.74 -10.82
CA LEU A 324 -2.92 -28.22 -10.33
C LEU A 324 -2.98 -29.75 -10.09
N GLY A 325 -2.08 -30.49 -10.75
CA GLY A 325 -1.97 -31.94 -10.60
C GLY A 325 -2.90 -32.75 -11.50
N ASP A 326 -3.71 -32.13 -12.33
CA ASP A 326 -4.49 -32.82 -13.35
C ASP A 326 -3.67 -33.05 -14.61
N GLU A 327 -2.98 -34.22 -14.67
CA GLU A 327 -2.22 -34.61 -15.86
C GLU A 327 -3.06 -34.66 -17.14
N ASN A 328 -4.38 -34.87 -17.03
CA ASN A 328 -5.28 -34.89 -18.18
C ASN A 328 -5.42 -33.47 -18.76
N GLN A 329 -5.54 -32.44 -17.93
CA GLN A 329 -5.60 -31.05 -18.42
C GLN A 329 -4.28 -30.61 -19.08
N ALA A 330 -3.14 -31.01 -18.53
CA ALA A 330 -1.85 -30.72 -19.16
C ALA A 330 -1.71 -31.37 -20.54
N ARG A 331 -2.29 -32.58 -20.75
CA ARG A 331 -2.34 -33.29 -22.04
C ARG A 331 -3.32 -32.72 -23.03
N GLN A 332 -4.29 -31.92 -22.60
CA GLN A 332 -5.29 -31.29 -23.46
C GLN A 332 -4.72 -30.10 -24.25
N LYS A 333 -3.70 -29.42 -23.72
CA LYS A 333 -3.08 -28.28 -24.38
C LYS A 333 -2.19 -28.71 -25.53
N ARG A 334 -2.28 -27.96 -26.64
CA ARG A 334 -1.39 -28.16 -27.81
C ARG A 334 0.03 -27.69 -27.51
N PHE A 335 0.15 -26.63 -26.71
CA PHE A 335 1.41 -26.05 -26.25
C PHE A 335 1.30 -25.68 -24.76
N SER A 336 2.38 -25.84 -24.02
CA SER A 336 2.40 -25.59 -22.56
C SER A 336 2.08 -24.15 -22.16
N GLY A 337 2.33 -23.20 -23.05
CA GLY A 337 1.99 -21.78 -22.85
C GLY A 337 0.54 -21.41 -23.19
N ASP A 338 -0.25 -22.33 -23.75
CA ASP A 338 -1.67 -22.09 -23.98
C ASP A 338 -2.41 -22.02 -22.65
N PHE A 339 -3.45 -21.19 -22.55
CA PHE A 339 -4.17 -20.97 -21.32
C PHE A 339 -5.70 -21.08 -21.51
N ALA A 340 -6.39 -21.47 -20.43
CA ALA A 340 -7.81 -21.73 -20.47
C ALA A 340 -8.64 -20.44 -20.61
N LEU A 341 -9.54 -20.40 -21.58
CA LEU A 341 -10.57 -19.38 -21.77
C LEU A 341 -11.90 -19.81 -21.13
N TRP A 342 -12.23 -21.10 -21.28
CA TRP A 342 -13.40 -21.73 -20.69
C TRP A 342 -13.00 -23.08 -20.13
N LYS A 343 -13.38 -23.36 -18.89
CA LYS A 343 -13.06 -24.60 -18.19
C LYS A 343 -14.33 -25.45 -18.04
N ALA A 344 -14.31 -26.69 -18.49
CA ALA A 344 -15.37 -27.65 -18.20
C ALA A 344 -15.48 -27.86 -16.68
N SER A 345 -16.66 -27.64 -16.11
CA SER A 345 -16.87 -27.76 -14.66
C SER A 345 -16.93 -29.21 -14.23
N LYS A 346 -16.28 -29.51 -13.09
CA LYS A 346 -16.29 -30.80 -12.44
C LYS A 346 -17.40 -30.87 -11.36
N PRO A 347 -17.79 -32.06 -10.89
CA PRO A 347 -18.70 -32.16 -9.75
C PRO A 347 -18.22 -31.34 -8.54
N GLY A 348 -19.13 -30.60 -7.92
CA GLY A 348 -18.80 -29.70 -6.83
C GLY A 348 -18.27 -28.32 -7.26
N GLU A 349 -18.27 -27.98 -8.54
CA GLU A 349 -17.94 -26.68 -9.08
C GLU A 349 -19.18 -25.99 -9.67
N PRO A 350 -19.28 -24.65 -9.65
CA PRO A 350 -20.32 -23.92 -10.35
C PRO A 350 -20.21 -24.13 -11.88
N ALA A 351 -21.32 -24.13 -12.57
CA ALA A 351 -21.36 -24.36 -14.01
C ALA A 351 -22.42 -23.49 -14.69
N TRP A 352 -22.05 -22.93 -15.84
CA TRP A 352 -22.91 -22.18 -16.71
C TRP A 352 -23.00 -22.86 -18.10
N PRO A 353 -24.11 -22.72 -18.80
CA PRO A 353 -24.25 -23.29 -20.14
C PRO A 353 -23.36 -22.56 -21.14
N SER A 354 -22.74 -23.32 -22.04
CA SER A 354 -21.97 -22.79 -23.17
C SER A 354 -22.09 -23.70 -24.39
N PRO A 355 -21.69 -23.28 -25.61
CA PRO A 355 -21.63 -24.11 -26.79
C PRO A 355 -20.74 -25.37 -26.63
N TRP A 356 -19.78 -25.33 -25.72
CA TRP A 356 -18.81 -26.42 -25.48
C TRP A 356 -19.23 -27.36 -24.32
N GLY A 357 -20.35 -27.04 -23.66
CA GLY A 357 -20.83 -27.75 -22.49
C GLY A 357 -20.86 -26.93 -21.21
N PRO A 358 -21.32 -27.54 -20.09
CA PRO A 358 -21.32 -26.88 -18.80
C PRO A 358 -19.89 -26.55 -18.33
N GLY A 359 -19.68 -25.29 -17.97
CA GLY A 359 -18.34 -24.84 -17.57
C GLY A 359 -18.35 -23.48 -16.90
N ARG A 360 -17.16 -22.91 -16.73
CA ARG A 360 -16.92 -21.61 -16.12
C ARG A 360 -15.79 -20.86 -16.82
N PRO A 361 -15.71 -19.52 -16.69
CA PRO A 361 -14.63 -18.72 -17.26
C PRO A 361 -13.25 -19.16 -16.78
N GLY A 362 -12.24 -19.00 -17.63
CA GLY A 362 -10.85 -18.91 -17.23
C GLY A 362 -10.54 -17.53 -16.67
N TRP A 363 -9.54 -17.40 -15.79
CA TRP A 363 -9.24 -16.16 -15.09
C TRP A 363 -8.95 -14.96 -16.00
N HIS A 364 -8.33 -15.16 -17.17
CA HIS A 364 -7.87 -14.04 -18.01
C HIS A 364 -8.96 -13.47 -18.93
N ILE A 365 -9.92 -14.30 -19.37
CA ILE A 365 -10.96 -13.88 -20.32
C ILE A 365 -12.00 -12.95 -19.68
N GLU A 366 -12.16 -13.05 -18.36
CA GLU A 366 -13.11 -12.25 -17.60
C GLU A 366 -12.88 -10.76 -17.83
N CYS A 367 -11.66 -10.29 -17.59
CA CYS A 367 -11.30 -8.89 -17.74
C CYS A 367 -11.39 -8.43 -19.20
N SER A 368 -10.96 -9.25 -20.17
CA SER A 368 -11.06 -8.90 -21.58
C SER A 368 -12.52 -8.71 -22.04
N ALA A 369 -13.41 -9.59 -21.61
CA ALA A 369 -14.83 -9.49 -21.96
C ALA A 369 -15.51 -8.29 -21.28
N MET A 370 -15.29 -8.10 -19.95
CA MET A 370 -15.87 -7.01 -19.18
C MET A 370 -15.35 -5.65 -19.62
N ALA A 371 -14.03 -5.52 -19.86
CA ALA A 371 -13.44 -4.30 -20.38
C ALA A 371 -13.99 -3.93 -21.76
N SER A 372 -14.14 -4.91 -22.65
CA SER A 372 -14.71 -4.68 -23.98
C SER A 372 -16.17 -4.28 -23.93
N ALA A 373 -16.96 -4.88 -23.01
CA ALA A 373 -18.38 -4.58 -22.88
C ALA A 373 -18.64 -3.14 -22.41
N ILE A 374 -17.78 -2.57 -21.55
CA ILE A 374 -17.98 -1.22 -20.99
C ILE A 374 -17.18 -0.17 -21.75
N CYS A 375 -15.92 -0.44 -22.06
CA CYS A 375 -15.00 0.54 -22.64
C CYS A 375 -14.89 0.43 -24.17
N GLY A 376 -15.46 -0.60 -24.78
CA GLY A 376 -15.37 -0.86 -26.22
C GLY A 376 -14.04 -1.54 -26.62
N GLU A 377 -13.69 -1.39 -27.90
CA GLU A 377 -12.61 -2.15 -28.51
C GLU A 377 -11.21 -1.75 -28.06
N GLN A 378 -11.06 -0.59 -27.44
CA GLN A 378 -9.76 -0.03 -27.08
C GLN A 378 -9.82 0.76 -25.78
N LEU A 379 -8.75 0.65 -24.98
CA LEU A 379 -8.56 1.36 -23.71
C LEU A 379 -7.50 2.45 -23.81
N ASP A 380 -7.68 3.55 -23.08
CA ASP A 380 -6.59 4.50 -22.83
C ASP A 380 -5.64 3.95 -21.77
N VAL A 381 -6.17 3.50 -20.64
CA VAL A 381 -5.38 3.01 -19.50
C VAL A 381 -5.90 1.65 -19.04
N HIS A 382 -4.97 0.70 -18.87
CA HIS A 382 -5.20 -0.53 -18.14
C HIS A 382 -4.24 -0.61 -16.95
N ALA A 383 -4.75 -0.91 -15.75
CA ALA A 383 -3.94 -0.87 -14.54
C ALA A 383 -4.12 -2.10 -13.65
N GLY A 384 -3.10 -2.40 -12.85
CA GLY A 384 -3.14 -3.49 -11.87
C GLY A 384 -1.85 -3.60 -11.04
N GLY A 385 -1.76 -4.62 -10.19
CA GLY A 385 -0.53 -4.93 -9.46
C GLY A 385 0.60 -5.36 -10.40
N PHE A 386 1.84 -5.21 -9.95
CA PHE A 386 3.02 -5.63 -10.73
C PHE A 386 2.97 -7.12 -11.12
N ASP A 387 2.43 -7.95 -10.26
CA ASP A 387 2.27 -9.39 -10.42
C ASP A 387 1.24 -9.79 -11.48
N LEU A 388 0.36 -8.87 -11.88
CA LEU A 388 -0.59 -9.08 -12.96
C LEU A 388 0.03 -8.89 -14.36
N LYS A 389 1.22 -8.30 -14.48
CA LYS A 389 1.87 -8.11 -15.79
C LYS A 389 1.90 -9.38 -16.61
N PHE A 390 2.31 -10.48 -15.99
CA PHE A 390 2.36 -11.80 -16.59
C PHE A 390 1.96 -12.85 -15.55
N PRO A 391 1.07 -13.82 -15.88
CA PRO A 391 0.51 -14.01 -17.23
C PRO A 391 -0.75 -13.17 -17.52
N HIS A 392 -1.42 -12.55 -16.50
CA HIS A 392 -2.78 -12.05 -16.60
C HIS A 392 -2.96 -10.97 -17.68
N HIS A 393 -2.29 -9.81 -17.56
CA HIS A 393 -2.43 -8.70 -18.53
C HIS A 393 -1.84 -9.01 -19.91
N ASP A 394 -0.79 -9.82 -20.01
CA ASP A 394 -0.29 -10.29 -21.31
C ASP A 394 -1.29 -11.20 -22.01
N ASN A 395 -2.00 -12.04 -21.25
CA ASN A 395 -3.08 -12.88 -21.78
C ASN A 395 -4.30 -12.08 -22.19
N GLU A 396 -4.71 -11.08 -21.39
CA GLU A 396 -5.78 -10.16 -21.77
C GLU A 396 -5.46 -9.38 -23.05
N LEU A 397 -4.21 -8.92 -23.17
CA LEU A 397 -3.73 -8.22 -24.37
C LEU A 397 -3.82 -9.13 -25.59
N ALA A 398 -3.36 -10.38 -25.47
CA ALA A 398 -3.43 -11.35 -26.57
C ALA A 398 -4.87 -11.66 -26.98
N GLN A 399 -5.74 -11.92 -26.00
CA GLN A 399 -7.17 -12.19 -26.23
C GLN A 399 -7.86 -11.03 -26.94
N SER A 400 -7.68 -9.81 -26.43
CA SER A 400 -8.39 -8.63 -26.94
C SER A 400 -7.87 -8.22 -28.33
N GLU A 401 -6.55 -8.26 -28.56
CA GLU A 401 -5.99 -7.99 -29.91
C GLU A 401 -6.44 -9.05 -30.92
N ALA A 402 -6.51 -10.33 -30.52
CA ALA A 402 -7.03 -11.40 -31.37
C ALA A 402 -8.54 -11.25 -31.67
N TYR A 403 -9.33 -10.86 -30.66
CA TYR A 403 -10.77 -10.70 -30.80
C TYR A 403 -11.15 -9.49 -31.65
N HIS A 404 -10.54 -8.32 -31.40
CA HIS A 404 -10.87 -7.10 -32.14
C HIS A 404 -10.13 -6.99 -33.49
N GLY A 405 -9.05 -7.73 -33.68
CA GLY A 405 -8.29 -7.77 -34.93
C GLY A 405 -7.42 -6.53 -35.18
N HIS A 406 -7.06 -5.81 -34.13
CA HIS A 406 -6.17 -4.65 -34.19
C HIS A 406 -5.27 -4.53 -32.96
N ALA A 407 -4.10 -3.91 -33.11
CA ALA A 407 -3.17 -3.57 -32.06
C ALA A 407 -2.81 -2.07 -32.12
N PRO A 408 -2.53 -1.42 -30.99
CA PRO A 408 -2.61 -1.93 -29.62
C PRO A 408 -4.05 -1.88 -29.07
N TRP A 409 -4.42 -2.85 -28.25
CA TRP A 409 -5.66 -2.83 -27.49
C TRP A 409 -5.66 -1.73 -26.42
N VAL A 410 -4.57 -1.64 -25.62
CA VAL A 410 -4.38 -0.64 -24.56
C VAL A 410 -3.25 0.31 -24.91
N ARG A 411 -3.46 1.61 -24.68
CA ARG A 411 -2.44 2.62 -24.94
C ARG A 411 -1.41 2.71 -23.82
N TYR A 412 -1.84 2.71 -22.56
CA TYR A 412 -0.96 2.81 -21.39
C TYR A 412 -1.25 1.70 -20.38
N PHE A 413 -0.27 0.84 -20.12
CA PHE A 413 -0.32 -0.10 -18.99
C PHE A 413 0.35 0.49 -17.76
N LEU A 414 -0.38 0.62 -16.66
CA LEU A 414 0.13 1.13 -15.40
C LEU A 414 0.15 0.02 -14.35
N HIS A 415 1.33 -0.25 -13.78
CA HIS A 415 1.47 -1.30 -12.77
C HIS A 415 2.03 -0.74 -11.47
N ALA A 416 1.29 -0.87 -10.37
CA ALA A 416 1.75 -0.47 -9.05
C ALA A 416 2.83 -1.42 -8.53
N GLY A 417 3.86 -0.85 -7.91
CA GLY A 417 4.94 -1.63 -7.30
C GLY A 417 4.46 -2.49 -6.13
N THR A 418 5.10 -3.64 -5.94
CA THR A 418 4.76 -4.60 -4.88
C THR A 418 5.06 -4.06 -3.49
N LEU A 419 4.24 -4.43 -2.51
CA LEU A 419 4.52 -4.20 -1.10
C LEU A 419 5.29 -5.40 -0.51
N ARG A 420 6.36 -5.11 0.22
CA ARG A 420 7.20 -6.12 0.89
C ARG A 420 7.14 -5.93 2.40
N ILE A 421 7.34 -7.02 3.14
CA ILE A 421 7.57 -7.01 4.59
C ILE A 421 8.90 -7.69 4.84
N GLN A 422 9.84 -7.00 5.46
CA GLN A 422 11.20 -7.52 5.74
C GLN A 422 11.91 -8.06 4.49
N GLY A 423 11.70 -7.39 3.35
CA GLY A 423 12.28 -7.78 2.06
C GLY A 423 11.52 -8.88 1.29
N LEU A 424 10.56 -9.57 1.91
CA LEU A 424 9.74 -10.61 1.27
C LEU A 424 8.46 -10.03 0.67
N LYS A 425 8.01 -10.58 -0.46
CA LYS A 425 6.70 -10.22 -1.05
C LYS A 425 5.60 -10.53 -0.04
N MET A 426 4.71 -9.55 0.22
CA MET A 426 3.50 -9.78 1.00
C MET A 426 2.51 -10.58 0.17
N SER A 427 2.09 -11.77 0.67
CA SER A 427 1.09 -12.58 0.00
C SER A 427 0.26 -13.43 0.96
N LYS A 428 -0.97 -13.73 0.56
CA LYS A 428 -1.87 -14.61 1.32
C LYS A 428 -1.33 -16.04 1.41
N SER A 429 -0.68 -16.52 0.33
CA SER A 429 -0.09 -17.86 0.27
C SER A 429 1.05 -18.06 1.25
N LEU A 430 1.80 -17.01 1.59
CA LEU A 430 2.88 -17.04 2.59
C LEU A 430 2.40 -16.72 4.02
N LYS A 431 1.13 -16.31 4.18
CA LYS A 431 0.54 -15.88 5.47
C LYS A 431 1.39 -14.83 6.21
N ASN A 432 2.17 -14.02 5.47
CA ASN A 432 3.00 -12.92 5.98
C ASN A 432 2.37 -11.55 5.73
N PHE A 433 1.05 -11.46 5.63
CA PHE A 433 0.33 -10.24 5.29
C PHE A 433 -0.27 -9.56 6.53
N VAL A 434 -0.40 -8.25 6.44
CA VAL A 434 -1.13 -7.41 7.38
C VAL A 434 -2.43 -6.99 6.70
N THR A 435 -3.59 -7.27 7.33
CA THR A 435 -4.88 -6.83 6.81
C THR A 435 -5.01 -5.32 6.89
N ILE A 436 -5.86 -4.73 6.04
CA ILE A 436 -6.15 -3.29 6.08
C ILE A 436 -6.75 -2.92 7.45
N LYS A 437 -7.67 -3.74 7.99
CA LYS A 437 -8.27 -3.55 9.32
C LYS A 437 -7.22 -3.51 10.43
N GLN A 438 -6.23 -4.42 10.39
CA GLN A 438 -5.12 -4.41 11.37
C GLN A 438 -4.23 -3.17 11.24
N ALA A 439 -3.95 -2.72 10.01
CA ALA A 439 -3.17 -1.50 9.80
C ALA A 439 -3.93 -0.25 10.30
N LEU A 440 -5.23 -0.16 10.07
CA LEU A 440 -6.09 0.94 10.53
C LEU A 440 -6.29 0.98 12.05
N GLN A 441 -6.05 -0.13 12.77
CA GLN A 441 -5.99 -0.12 14.24
C GLN A 441 -4.75 0.60 14.78
N GLN A 442 -3.67 0.66 13.99
CA GLN A 442 -2.39 1.26 14.39
C GLN A 442 -2.18 2.65 13.80
N TYR A 443 -2.66 2.88 12.58
CA TYR A 443 -2.42 4.09 11.80
C TYR A 443 -3.71 4.61 11.18
N THR A 444 -3.82 5.91 11.01
CA THR A 444 -4.95 6.51 10.27
C THR A 444 -4.81 6.29 8.77
N SER A 445 -5.93 6.38 8.03
CA SER A 445 -5.91 6.31 6.56
C SER A 445 -5.00 7.37 5.93
N ARG A 446 -4.96 8.57 6.50
CA ARG A 446 -4.05 9.66 6.11
C ARG A 446 -2.58 9.24 6.24
N GLN A 447 -2.20 8.67 7.37
CA GLN A 447 -0.83 8.20 7.62
C GLN A 447 -0.39 7.13 6.64
N ILE A 448 -1.28 6.17 6.35
CA ILE A 448 -1.05 5.12 5.34
C ILE A 448 -0.93 5.75 3.95
N ARG A 449 -1.80 6.71 3.60
CA ARG A 449 -1.74 7.41 2.32
C ARG A 449 -0.48 8.25 2.16
N LEU A 450 -0.04 8.95 3.21
CA LEU A 450 1.23 9.68 3.21
C LEU A 450 2.44 8.76 3.00
N LEU A 451 2.44 7.56 3.59
CA LEU A 451 3.47 6.55 3.30
C LEU A 451 3.58 6.31 1.79
N PHE A 452 2.44 6.08 1.11
CA PHE A 452 2.46 5.77 -0.32
C PHE A 452 2.78 6.99 -1.19
N LEU A 453 2.35 8.18 -0.80
CA LEU A 453 2.69 9.44 -1.47
C LEU A 453 4.20 9.77 -1.43
N MET A 454 4.88 9.36 -0.36
CA MET A 454 6.33 9.57 -0.19
C MET A 454 7.20 8.58 -0.98
N HIS A 455 6.59 7.68 -1.76
CA HIS A 455 7.28 6.67 -2.56
C HIS A 455 6.72 6.64 -3.98
N ASN A 456 7.59 6.31 -4.94
CA ASN A 456 7.18 6.13 -6.32
C ASN A 456 6.12 5.00 -6.41
N TRP A 457 5.00 5.28 -7.08
CA TRP A 457 3.88 4.35 -7.20
C TRP A 457 4.24 3.07 -7.96
N ALA A 458 5.15 3.13 -8.94
CA ALA A 458 5.56 2.00 -9.76
C ALA A 458 6.67 1.14 -9.14
N GLU A 459 7.32 1.60 -8.05
CA GLU A 459 8.44 0.91 -7.42
C GLU A 459 8.00 0.05 -6.22
N PRO A 460 8.72 -1.06 -5.94
CA PRO A 460 8.50 -1.84 -4.74
C PRO A 460 8.72 -1.00 -3.47
N LEU A 461 7.90 -1.23 -2.45
CA LEU A 461 7.98 -0.55 -1.15
C LEU A 461 8.09 -1.58 -0.02
N ASP A 462 9.04 -1.40 0.90
CA ASP A 462 9.10 -2.17 2.13
C ASP A 462 8.25 -1.51 3.22
N TYR A 463 7.22 -2.21 3.70
CA TYR A 463 6.35 -1.78 4.78
C TYR A 463 7.01 -2.11 6.12
N SER A 464 7.47 -1.08 6.81
CA SER A 464 8.21 -1.20 8.07
C SER A 464 7.89 -0.05 9.01
N PRO A 465 8.15 -0.20 10.32
CA PRO A 465 8.02 0.91 11.28
C PRO A 465 8.81 2.15 10.87
N GLN A 466 9.99 1.97 10.27
CA GLN A 466 10.86 3.08 9.85
C GLN A 466 10.27 3.87 8.68
N THR A 467 9.63 3.20 7.72
CA THR A 467 8.96 3.87 6.60
C THR A 467 7.70 4.59 7.08
N MET A 468 6.96 4.01 8.03
CA MET A 468 5.82 4.68 8.67
C MET A 468 6.25 5.89 9.51
N GLU A 469 7.38 5.83 10.23
CA GLU A 469 7.87 6.97 11.01
C GLU A 469 8.11 8.22 10.15
N ARG A 470 8.58 8.04 8.91
CA ARG A 470 8.73 9.16 7.94
C ARG A 470 7.38 9.80 7.60
N ALA A 471 6.36 9.01 7.36
CA ALA A 471 5.01 9.51 7.07
C ALA A 471 4.42 10.27 8.26
N LEU A 472 4.56 9.73 9.48
CA LEU A 472 4.15 10.36 10.72
C LEU A 472 4.91 11.68 10.99
N HIS A 473 6.21 11.72 10.65
CA HIS A 473 7.00 12.94 10.78
C HIS A 473 6.52 14.03 9.81
N PHE A 474 6.25 13.67 8.56
CA PHE A 474 5.74 14.61 7.57
C PHE A 474 4.34 15.13 7.95
N GLU A 475 3.45 14.27 8.41
CA GLU A 475 2.14 14.67 8.94
C GLU A 475 2.28 15.72 10.04
N ARG A 476 3.16 15.48 11.04
CA ARG A 476 3.42 16.43 12.13
C ARG A 476 3.93 17.79 11.63
N ILE A 477 4.83 17.80 10.62
CA ILE A 477 5.30 19.05 10.01
C ILE A 477 4.12 19.83 9.42
N CYS A 478 3.25 19.17 8.67
CA CYS A 478 2.09 19.82 8.04
C CYS A 478 1.06 20.33 9.08
N GLN A 479 0.76 19.53 10.11
CA GLN A 479 -0.12 19.93 11.21
C GLN A 479 0.43 21.12 11.97
N GLN A 480 1.70 21.06 12.34
CA GLN A 480 2.35 22.17 13.04
C GLN A 480 2.36 23.46 12.21
N PHE A 481 2.63 23.34 10.91
CA PHE A 481 2.57 24.45 9.97
C PHE A 481 1.17 25.07 9.91
N SER A 482 0.13 24.27 9.70
CA SER A 482 -1.27 24.75 9.63
C SER A 482 -1.69 25.47 10.91
N ARG A 483 -1.40 24.88 12.08
CA ARG A 483 -1.68 25.48 13.40
C ARG A 483 -0.93 26.79 13.59
N THR A 484 0.34 26.86 13.14
CA THR A 484 1.15 28.08 13.23
C THR A 484 0.58 29.18 12.37
N VAL A 485 0.26 28.90 11.08
CA VAL A 485 -0.32 29.89 10.20
C VAL A 485 -1.68 30.36 10.72
N ALA A 486 -2.54 29.44 11.16
CA ALA A 486 -3.83 29.77 11.76
C ALA A 486 -3.69 30.74 12.96
N HIS A 487 -2.69 30.52 13.85
CA HIS A 487 -2.42 31.45 14.96
C HIS A 487 -2.11 32.87 14.47
N TYR A 488 -1.20 33.02 13.49
CA TYR A 488 -0.85 34.35 12.96
C TYR A 488 -2.03 35.01 12.26
N LEU A 489 -2.84 34.27 11.52
CA LEU A 489 -4.03 34.80 10.88
C LEU A 489 -5.05 35.26 11.91
N ARG A 490 -5.35 34.51 12.96
CA ARG A 490 -6.26 34.92 14.05
C ARG A 490 -5.77 36.19 14.75
N ARG A 491 -4.47 36.29 15.02
CA ARG A 491 -3.89 37.43 15.76
C ARG A 491 -3.81 38.69 14.93
N TYR A 492 -3.46 38.60 13.66
CA TYR A 492 -3.07 39.77 12.86
C TYR A 492 -3.93 40.00 11.60
N PHE A 493 -4.62 38.94 11.09
CA PHE A 493 -5.42 39.08 9.88
C PHE A 493 -6.79 39.63 10.20
N SER A 494 -7.03 40.90 9.81
CA SER A 494 -8.36 41.53 9.89
C SER A 494 -8.70 42.03 8.51
N ARG A 495 -9.86 41.62 7.96
CA ARG A 495 -10.37 42.15 6.71
C ARG A 495 -10.52 43.69 6.85
N GLY A 496 -9.89 44.44 5.95
CA GLY A 496 -9.94 45.91 5.92
C GLY A 496 -8.86 46.63 6.74
N LYS A 497 -7.95 45.97 7.44
CA LYS A 497 -6.81 46.65 8.07
C LYS A 497 -5.60 46.72 7.14
N ALA A 498 -4.88 47.86 7.15
CA ALA A 498 -3.79 48.19 6.23
C ALA A 498 -2.59 47.22 6.21
N GLY A 499 -2.44 46.33 7.22
CA GLY A 499 -1.32 45.40 7.29
C GLY A 499 -1.32 44.27 6.24
N SER A 500 -2.49 43.89 5.66
CA SER A 500 -2.59 42.81 4.67
C SER A 500 -2.11 43.25 3.29
N TYR A 501 -2.12 44.55 3.00
CA TYR A 501 -1.70 45.09 1.69
C TYR A 501 -0.49 46.03 1.81
N ALA A 502 0.35 45.83 2.84
CA ALA A 502 1.57 46.59 3.01
C ALA A 502 2.57 46.31 1.86
N LYS A 503 3.43 47.29 1.59
CA LYS A 503 4.54 47.11 0.64
C LYS A 503 5.38 45.91 1.04
N LEU A 504 5.60 45.00 0.12
CA LEU A 504 6.45 43.83 0.33
C LEU A 504 7.91 44.25 0.53
N THR A 505 8.53 43.77 1.58
CA THR A 505 9.97 43.91 1.84
C THR A 505 10.75 42.80 1.12
N ALA A 506 12.06 42.77 1.29
CA ALA A 506 12.91 41.73 0.71
C ALA A 506 12.55 40.33 1.23
N ASP A 507 12.09 40.21 2.46
CA ASP A 507 11.72 38.92 3.06
C ASP A 507 10.42 38.38 2.50
N GLU A 508 9.40 39.23 2.36
CA GLU A 508 8.14 38.87 1.71
C GLU A 508 8.35 38.53 0.23
N LEU A 509 9.20 39.28 -0.47
CA LEU A 509 9.53 38.97 -1.89
C LEU A 509 10.21 37.60 -2.01
N ARG A 510 11.12 37.25 -1.10
CA ARG A 510 11.74 35.92 -1.05
C ARG A 510 10.70 34.80 -0.81
N LEU A 511 9.79 35.02 0.12
CA LEU A 511 8.72 34.05 0.40
C LEU A 511 7.74 33.92 -0.77
N LEU A 512 7.37 35.03 -1.42
CA LEU A 512 6.54 35.01 -2.64
C LEU A 512 7.23 34.23 -3.75
N GLN A 513 8.50 34.45 -3.97
CA GLN A 513 9.30 33.70 -4.94
C GLN A 513 9.37 32.22 -4.59
N ALA A 514 9.60 31.86 -3.33
CA ALA A 514 9.59 30.49 -2.87
C ALA A 514 8.26 29.79 -3.14
N LEU A 515 7.12 30.46 -2.89
CA LEU A 515 5.78 29.95 -3.22
C LEU A 515 5.62 29.68 -4.72
N GLN A 516 6.05 30.64 -5.59
CA GLN A 516 5.96 30.46 -7.04
C GLN A 516 6.88 29.33 -7.54
N THR A 517 8.09 29.25 -7.02
CA THR A 517 9.04 28.18 -7.34
C THR A 517 8.49 26.81 -6.91
N CYS A 518 7.92 26.72 -5.71
CA CYS A 518 7.27 25.48 -5.24
C CYS A 518 6.12 25.07 -6.16
N LYS A 519 5.23 26.00 -6.54
CA LYS A 519 4.12 25.70 -7.47
C LYS A 519 4.62 25.14 -8.81
N GLN A 520 5.68 25.72 -9.36
CA GLN A 520 6.26 25.23 -10.61
C GLN A 520 6.91 23.86 -10.42
N ALA A 521 7.72 23.67 -9.39
CA ALA A 521 8.41 22.41 -9.12
C ALA A 521 7.45 21.26 -8.84
N VAL A 522 6.36 21.52 -8.09
CA VAL A 522 5.28 20.53 -7.89
C VAL A 522 4.60 20.19 -9.21
N HIS A 523 4.34 21.19 -10.07
CA HIS A 523 3.78 20.92 -11.40
C HIS A 523 4.69 20.03 -12.24
N ASP A 524 5.98 20.35 -12.27
CA ASP A 524 6.96 19.59 -13.04
C ASP A 524 7.08 18.14 -12.53
N ALA A 525 7.05 17.96 -11.20
CA ALA A 525 7.02 16.64 -10.57
C ALA A 525 5.75 15.84 -10.94
N LEU A 526 4.58 16.48 -10.93
CA LEU A 526 3.33 15.81 -11.32
C LEU A 526 3.30 15.49 -12.82
N CYS A 527 3.94 16.31 -13.66
CA CYS A 527 4.12 16.03 -15.09
C CYS A 527 5.06 14.83 -15.33
N ASP A 528 5.94 14.50 -14.40
CA ASP A 528 6.90 13.40 -14.52
C ASP A 528 6.35 12.10 -13.89
N SER A 529 5.32 11.54 -14.49
CA SER A 529 4.69 10.27 -14.08
C SER A 529 4.08 10.36 -12.66
N VAL A 530 3.52 11.54 -12.33
CA VAL A 530 2.90 11.82 -11.03
C VAL A 530 3.88 11.50 -9.88
N ASP A 531 5.08 12.09 -9.92
CA ASP A 531 6.07 11.95 -8.85
C ASP A 531 5.64 12.73 -7.60
N THR A 532 4.79 12.11 -6.81
CA THR A 532 4.26 12.68 -5.56
C THR A 532 5.34 12.84 -4.49
N ARG A 533 6.38 12.00 -4.51
CA ARG A 533 7.50 12.09 -3.57
C ARG A 533 8.20 13.43 -3.71
N THR A 534 8.64 13.77 -4.92
CA THR A 534 9.29 15.05 -5.20
C THR A 534 8.36 16.23 -4.95
N ALA A 535 7.06 16.10 -5.31
CA ALA A 535 6.06 17.12 -5.00
C ALA A 535 5.95 17.40 -3.50
N LEU A 536 5.91 16.37 -2.63
CA LEU A 536 5.87 16.52 -1.18
C LEU A 536 7.18 17.12 -0.62
N GLU A 537 8.33 16.83 -1.22
CA GLU A 537 9.60 17.44 -0.82
C GLU A 537 9.58 18.95 -1.07
N HIS A 538 9.09 19.42 -2.21
CA HIS A 538 8.94 20.87 -2.49
C HIS A 538 7.88 21.54 -1.58
N ILE A 539 6.82 20.85 -1.23
CA ILE A 539 5.86 21.33 -0.23
C ILE A 539 6.55 21.49 1.14
N ARG A 540 7.36 20.54 1.56
CA ARG A 540 8.14 20.61 2.81
C ARG A 540 9.14 21.77 2.80
N GLU A 541 9.81 22.02 1.67
CA GLU A 541 10.72 23.17 1.50
C GLU A 541 9.96 24.49 1.64
N LEU A 542 8.76 24.64 1.01
CA LEU A 542 7.92 25.82 1.19
C LEU A 542 7.55 26.04 2.65
N ILE A 543 7.15 24.99 3.38
CA ILE A 543 6.87 25.06 4.82
C ILE A 543 8.11 25.57 5.57
N GLY A 544 9.31 25.09 5.21
CA GLY A 544 10.58 25.56 5.75
C GLY A 544 10.80 27.08 5.51
N HIS A 545 10.57 27.56 4.29
CA HIS A 545 10.69 28.98 3.95
C HIS A 545 9.72 29.85 4.75
N VAL A 546 8.46 29.40 4.94
CA VAL A 546 7.50 30.11 5.79
C VAL A 546 7.97 30.17 7.24
N ASN A 547 8.48 29.09 7.81
CA ASN A 547 8.99 29.07 9.17
C ASN A 547 10.19 30.03 9.34
N VAL A 548 11.14 30.03 8.40
CA VAL A 548 12.29 30.96 8.39
C VAL A 548 11.81 32.41 8.33
N TYR A 549 10.83 32.71 7.48
CA TYR A 549 10.22 34.04 7.40
C TYR A 549 9.59 34.47 8.73
N LEU A 550 8.83 33.60 9.37
CA LEU A 550 8.22 33.86 10.67
C LEU A 550 9.22 34.07 11.79
N ASP A 551 10.36 33.38 11.75
CA ASP A 551 11.44 33.51 12.74
C ASP A 551 12.34 34.75 12.51
N SER A 552 12.40 35.27 11.29
CA SER A 552 13.21 36.45 10.92
C SER A 552 12.42 37.76 11.05
N SER A 553 11.08 37.71 11.02
CA SER A 553 10.24 38.89 11.02
C SER A 553 10.11 39.48 12.45
N ALA A 554 10.74 40.65 12.68
CA ALA A 554 10.56 41.42 13.91
C ALA A 554 9.23 42.21 13.93
N ALA A 555 8.51 42.29 12.81
CA ALA A 555 7.27 43.01 12.60
C ALA A 555 6.08 42.05 12.42
N VAL A 556 4.87 42.60 12.33
CA VAL A 556 3.66 41.84 11.99
C VAL A 556 3.85 41.19 10.61
N PRO A 557 3.76 39.85 10.51
CA PRO A 557 4.02 39.15 9.25
C PRO A 557 2.90 39.45 8.20
N ASN A 558 3.22 39.36 6.92
CA ASN A 558 2.25 39.48 5.85
C ASN A 558 1.29 38.27 5.85
N CYS A 559 0.13 38.48 6.47
CA CYS A 559 -0.88 37.44 6.66
C CYS A 559 -1.45 36.90 5.35
N LEU A 560 -1.56 37.74 4.31
CA LEU A 560 -2.08 37.30 3.01
C LEU A 560 -1.12 36.27 2.36
N LEU A 561 0.19 36.52 2.42
CA LEU A 561 1.19 35.64 1.87
C LEU A 561 1.29 34.29 2.66
N LEU A 562 1.16 34.38 3.99
CA LEU A 562 1.06 33.19 4.84
C LEU A 562 -0.18 32.35 4.50
N ARG A 563 -1.34 33.00 4.38
CA ARG A 563 -2.61 32.37 4.01
C ARG A 563 -2.49 31.67 2.64
N ASN A 564 -1.97 32.35 1.63
CA ASN A 564 -1.82 31.78 0.29
C ASN A 564 -0.89 30.57 0.26
N SER A 565 0.19 30.59 1.06
CA SER A 565 1.10 29.46 1.19
C SER A 565 0.40 28.25 1.86
N ALA A 566 -0.38 28.49 2.92
CA ALA A 566 -1.10 27.44 3.63
C ALA A 566 -2.25 26.84 2.79
N ILE A 567 -3.01 27.68 2.09
CA ILE A 567 -4.05 27.22 1.15
C ILE A 567 -3.45 26.32 0.07
N TYR A 568 -2.30 26.71 -0.49
CA TYR A 568 -1.65 25.88 -1.51
C TYR A 568 -1.23 24.52 -0.96
N VAL A 569 -0.59 24.47 0.20
CA VAL A 569 -0.19 23.20 0.86
C VAL A 569 -1.43 22.33 1.11
N ASN A 570 -2.47 22.91 1.69
CA ASN A 570 -3.71 22.19 1.99
C ASN A 570 -4.42 21.70 0.71
N HIS A 571 -4.47 22.53 -0.33
CA HIS A 571 -5.04 22.16 -1.62
C HIS A 571 -4.34 20.93 -2.23
N MET A 572 -3.01 20.88 -2.18
CA MET A 572 -2.26 19.72 -2.68
C MET A 572 -2.50 18.46 -1.85
N LEU A 573 -2.59 18.59 -0.53
CA LEU A 573 -2.90 17.45 0.34
C LEU A 573 -4.33 16.92 0.12
N LYS A 574 -5.31 17.82 -0.08
CA LYS A 574 -6.68 17.45 -0.48
C LYS A 574 -6.70 16.75 -1.84
N LEU A 575 -6.00 17.30 -2.83
CA LEU A 575 -5.85 16.70 -4.16
C LEU A 575 -5.36 15.26 -4.07
N PHE A 576 -4.38 14.98 -3.22
CA PHE A 576 -3.84 13.64 -3.01
C PHE A 576 -4.73 12.76 -2.10
N GLY A 577 -5.87 13.27 -1.63
CA GLY A 577 -6.76 12.55 -0.71
C GLY A 577 -6.18 12.38 0.72
N ALA A 578 -5.13 13.13 1.06
CA ALA A 578 -4.49 13.11 2.38
C ALA A 578 -5.11 14.10 3.38
N ALA A 579 -6.06 14.93 2.97
CA ALA A 579 -6.88 15.78 3.82
C ALA A 579 -8.37 15.58 3.50
N GLY A 580 -9.26 15.77 4.48
CA GLY A 580 -10.70 15.62 4.30
C GLY A 580 -11.30 16.68 3.35
N SER A 581 -12.42 16.35 2.68
CA SER A 581 -13.15 17.28 1.81
C SER A 581 -13.70 18.47 2.58
N ASP A 582 -14.12 18.27 3.82
CA ASP A 582 -14.76 19.25 4.69
C ASP A 582 -13.76 20.07 5.50
N ALA A 583 -12.46 19.85 5.29
CA ALA A 583 -11.43 20.64 5.97
C ALA A 583 -11.56 22.11 5.59
N ASP A 584 -11.55 23.00 6.58
CA ASP A 584 -11.40 24.44 6.41
C ASP A 584 -10.25 24.75 5.44
N GLU A 585 -10.26 25.95 4.85
CA GLU A 585 -9.22 26.38 3.89
C GLU A 585 -7.78 26.12 4.38
N ILE A 586 -7.57 26.03 5.70
CA ILE A 586 -6.27 25.77 6.35
C ILE A 586 -6.48 24.73 7.46
N GLY A 587 -5.96 23.50 7.26
CA GLY A 587 -6.06 22.40 8.24
C GLY A 587 -6.34 21.06 7.60
N PHE A 588 -6.27 19.96 8.38
CA PHE A 588 -6.50 18.61 7.88
C PHE A 588 -7.97 18.16 7.92
N GLY A 589 -8.89 18.98 8.48
CA GLY A 589 -10.30 18.62 8.62
C GLY A 589 -10.55 17.50 9.64
N ASP A 590 -9.65 17.30 10.57
CA ASP A 590 -9.91 16.44 11.71
C ASP A 590 -11.02 17.07 12.54
N LYS A 591 -12.02 16.29 13.02
CA LYS A 591 -13.10 16.77 13.89
C LYS A 591 -12.60 17.44 15.18
N GLY A 592 -11.29 17.44 15.42
CA GLY A 592 -10.58 18.14 16.48
C GLY A 592 -9.81 19.39 16.05
N ASP A 593 -9.70 19.73 14.76
CA ASP A 593 -9.25 21.04 14.30
C ASP A 593 -10.47 21.97 14.32
N VAL A 594 -10.79 22.47 15.51
CA VAL A 594 -11.69 23.59 15.83
C VAL A 594 -12.73 23.91 14.75
N SER A 595 -13.75 23.07 14.66
CA SER A 595 -15.04 23.44 14.10
C SER A 595 -16.03 23.45 15.27
N SER A 596 -16.19 24.56 15.91
CA SER A 596 -17.47 24.93 16.51
C SER A 596 -17.32 26.25 17.27
N ASP A 597 -18.29 27.06 17.14
CA ASP A 597 -18.52 28.28 17.88
C ASP A 597 -17.41 29.34 17.80
N CYS A 598 -17.30 29.96 16.61
CA CYS A 598 -16.54 31.21 16.41
C CYS A 598 -16.78 32.29 17.49
N ALA A 599 -17.85 32.18 18.25
CA ALA A 599 -18.19 33.11 19.34
C ALA A 599 -17.32 32.82 20.60
N ASP A 600 -17.17 31.56 21.00
CA ASP A 600 -16.39 31.20 22.21
C ASP A 600 -14.89 31.33 21.97
N GLU A 601 -14.40 30.99 20.79
CA GLU A 601 -13.00 31.16 20.42
C GLU A 601 -12.56 32.61 20.41
N SER A 602 -13.42 33.53 19.93
CA SER A 602 -13.13 34.98 19.89
C SER A 602 -12.99 35.59 21.29
N LEU A 603 -13.64 35.04 22.30
CA LEU A 603 -13.53 35.45 23.70
C LEU A 603 -12.34 34.80 24.41
N LEU A 604 -12.05 33.52 24.11
CA LEU A 604 -11.01 32.76 24.78
C LEU A 604 -9.60 33.13 24.31
N MET A 605 -9.40 33.36 23.00
CA MET A 605 -8.09 33.65 22.43
C MET A 605 -7.40 34.92 22.99
N PRO A 606 -8.06 36.03 23.25
CA PRO A 606 -7.43 37.18 23.91
C PRO A 606 -6.88 36.83 25.29
N CYS A 607 -7.62 36.04 26.08
CA CYS A 607 -7.17 35.60 27.41
C CYS A 607 -5.96 34.68 27.33
N LEU A 608 -5.97 33.71 26.38
CA LEU A 608 -4.86 32.78 26.16
C LEU A 608 -3.59 33.51 25.66
N ASN A 609 -3.75 34.49 24.77
CA ASN A 609 -2.63 35.32 24.32
C ASN A 609 -2.05 36.15 25.46
N ALA A 610 -2.92 36.76 26.30
CA ALA A 610 -2.43 37.49 27.49
C ALA A 610 -1.68 36.59 28.48
N LEU A 611 -2.15 35.35 28.68
CA LEU A 611 -1.46 34.36 29.51
C LEU A 611 -0.11 33.95 28.90
N ALA A 612 -0.07 33.76 27.59
CA ALA A 612 1.17 33.41 26.89
C ALA A 612 2.20 34.56 26.93
N ASP A 613 1.76 35.79 26.71
CA ASP A 613 2.61 36.99 26.80
C ASP A 613 3.12 37.20 28.25
N PHE A 614 2.26 37.02 29.25
CA PHE A 614 2.65 37.09 30.67
C PHE A 614 3.69 36.01 31.01
N ARG A 615 3.44 34.76 30.59
CA ARG A 615 4.39 33.64 30.79
C ARG A 615 5.77 33.94 30.15
N GLU A 616 5.79 34.53 28.94
CA GLU A 616 7.02 34.84 28.23
C GLU A 616 7.84 35.90 28.99
N VAL A 617 7.18 36.93 29.53
CA VAL A 617 7.82 37.95 30.39
C VAL A 617 8.41 37.25 31.62
N VAL A 618 7.63 36.46 32.36
CA VAL A 618 8.10 35.73 33.56
C VAL A 618 9.28 34.84 33.23
N ARG A 619 9.21 34.12 32.11
CA ARG A 619 10.27 33.20 31.68
C ARG A 619 11.56 33.94 31.30
N SER A 620 11.43 35.07 30.63
CA SER A 620 12.58 35.92 30.26
C SER A 620 13.26 36.51 31.47
N GLU A 621 12.51 37.05 32.43
CA GLU A 621 13.04 37.54 33.69
C GLU A 621 13.67 36.43 34.53
N ALA A 622 13.03 35.27 34.60
CA ALA A 622 13.55 34.10 35.30
C ALA A 622 14.88 33.59 34.70
N LYS A 623 15.08 33.69 33.40
CA LYS A 623 16.36 33.39 32.74
C LYS A 623 17.44 34.39 33.09
N ILE A 624 17.10 35.69 33.05
CA ILE A 624 18.04 36.77 33.36
C ILE A 624 18.56 36.66 34.83
N HIS A 625 17.63 36.35 35.74
CA HIS A 625 17.93 36.29 37.18
C HIS A 625 18.26 34.86 37.68
N GLY A 626 18.31 33.85 36.82
CA GLY A 626 18.69 32.47 37.17
C GLY A 626 17.67 31.74 38.07
N VAL A 627 16.39 32.16 38.10
CA VAL A 627 15.36 31.60 39.01
C VAL A 627 14.77 30.30 38.44
N GLN A 628 15.42 29.18 38.77
CA GLN A 628 15.04 27.84 38.23
C GLN A 628 13.61 27.41 38.59
N ALA A 629 13.09 27.81 39.74
CA ALA A 629 11.73 27.46 40.18
C ALA A 629 10.66 28.05 39.24
N LEU A 630 10.83 29.29 38.81
CA LEU A 630 9.90 29.96 37.87
C LEU A 630 10.00 29.34 36.46
N LEU A 631 11.20 28.96 36.02
CA LEU A 631 11.38 28.27 34.74
C LEU A 631 10.63 26.94 34.73
N LYS A 632 10.76 26.14 35.80
CA LYS A 632 10.05 24.86 35.93
C LYS A 632 8.52 25.06 35.92
N GLU A 633 8.00 26.09 36.58
CA GLU A 633 6.58 26.38 36.59
C GLU A 633 6.08 26.85 35.21
N CYS A 634 6.85 27.68 34.52
CA CYS A 634 6.54 28.05 33.12
C CYS A 634 6.53 26.82 32.19
N ASP A 635 7.42 25.86 32.39
CA ASP A 635 7.44 24.61 31.61
C ASP A 635 6.25 23.71 32.00
N ARG A 636 5.90 23.61 33.29
CA ARG A 636 4.73 22.84 33.78
C ARG A 636 3.43 23.37 33.18
N ILE A 637 3.24 24.69 33.13
CA ILE A 637 2.06 25.29 32.49
C ILE A 637 2.00 24.90 31.01
N ARG A 638 3.11 25.00 30.28
CA ARG A 638 3.19 24.70 28.86
C ARG A 638 3.00 23.19 28.56
N ASP A 639 3.64 22.31 29.33
CA ASP A 639 3.78 20.89 28.97
C ASP A 639 2.72 19.99 29.64
N GLU A 640 2.15 20.42 30.78
CA GLU A 640 1.22 19.61 31.55
C GLU A 640 -0.18 20.22 31.63
N ILE A 641 -0.33 21.50 32.07
CA ILE A 641 -1.64 22.08 32.38
C ILE A 641 -2.41 22.40 31.10
N LEU A 642 -1.87 23.28 30.27
CA LEU A 642 -2.55 23.79 29.10
C LEU A 642 -2.87 22.72 28.03
N PRO A 643 -2.00 21.73 27.79
CA PRO A 643 -2.35 20.68 26.84
C PRO A 643 -3.53 19.80 27.25
N ASN A 644 -3.78 19.63 28.55
CA ASN A 644 -4.96 18.91 29.04
C ASN A 644 -6.26 19.71 28.83
N MET A 645 -6.14 21.01 28.59
CA MET A 645 -7.23 21.94 28.28
C MET A 645 -7.37 22.20 26.75
N GLY A 646 -6.60 21.47 25.91
CA GLY A 646 -6.61 21.68 24.46
C GLY A 646 -5.80 22.90 23.99
N VAL A 647 -4.88 23.41 24.81
CA VAL A 647 -4.03 24.56 24.47
C VAL A 647 -2.57 24.15 24.39
N LEU A 648 -1.97 24.31 23.22
CA LEU A 648 -0.55 24.05 22.99
C LEU A 648 0.22 25.38 22.90
N LEU A 649 1.25 25.57 23.72
CA LEU A 649 2.17 26.70 23.63
C LEU A 649 3.48 26.29 22.96
N GLU A 650 3.91 27.07 21.96
CA GLU A 650 5.19 26.91 21.28
C GLU A 650 6.05 28.16 21.48
N ASP A 651 7.18 28.01 22.20
CA ASP A 651 8.09 29.11 22.44
C ASP A 651 8.94 29.38 21.18
N ARG A 652 8.83 30.59 20.61
CA ARG A 652 9.67 31.11 19.52
C ARG A 652 10.52 32.27 20.01
N LYS A 653 11.49 32.73 19.21
CA LYS A 653 12.31 33.89 19.57
C LYS A 653 11.43 35.13 19.77
N GLY A 654 11.34 35.59 21.05
CA GLY A 654 10.63 36.83 21.42
C GLY A 654 9.11 36.76 21.52
N HIS A 655 8.46 35.60 21.29
CA HIS A 655 7.03 35.44 21.48
C HIS A 655 6.63 33.96 21.61
N THR A 656 5.47 33.71 22.25
CA THR A 656 4.91 32.38 22.38
C THR A 656 3.71 32.24 21.43
N VAL A 657 3.68 31.20 20.60
CA VAL A 657 2.57 30.85 19.70
C VAL A 657 1.54 30.04 20.47
N VAL A 658 0.28 30.47 20.46
CA VAL A 658 -0.85 29.75 21.07
C VAL A 658 -1.59 28.96 20.01
N LYS A 659 -1.78 27.67 20.22
CA LYS A 659 -2.49 26.76 19.33
C LYS A 659 -3.62 26.07 20.09
N LEU A 660 -4.84 26.12 19.54
CA LEU A 660 -5.93 25.32 20.05
C LEU A 660 -5.91 23.96 19.35
N VAL A 661 -6.00 22.91 20.11
CA VAL A 661 -5.97 21.52 19.62
C VAL A 661 -6.92 20.72 20.50
N ASP A 662 -7.68 19.82 19.89
CA ASP A 662 -8.54 18.94 20.66
C ASP A 662 -7.73 18.14 21.70
N PRO A 663 -8.19 18.09 22.97
CA PRO A 663 -7.47 17.38 24.05
C PRO A 663 -7.23 15.88 23.76
N GLU A 664 -8.19 15.21 23.11
CA GLU A 664 -8.06 13.80 22.75
C GLU A 664 -6.97 13.61 21.67
N THR A 665 -6.86 14.55 20.75
CA THR A 665 -5.80 14.54 19.72
C THR A 665 -4.44 14.71 20.35
N LEU A 666 -4.27 15.62 21.31
CA LEU A 666 -3.01 15.79 22.06
C LEU A 666 -2.68 14.57 22.92
N ALA A 667 -3.69 13.96 23.53
CA ALA A 667 -3.49 12.72 24.31
C ALA A 667 -3.01 11.59 23.40
N ARG A 668 -3.65 11.38 22.24
CA ARG A 668 -3.24 10.37 21.23
C ARG A 668 -1.84 10.63 20.69
N GLU A 669 -1.48 11.88 20.39
CA GLU A 669 -0.14 12.24 19.93
C GLU A 669 0.92 11.90 21.00
N ARG A 670 0.62 12.13 22.30
CA ARG A 670 1.50 11.79 23.41
C ARG A 670 1.66 10.27 23.59
N GLU A 671 0.55 9.54 23.59
CA GLU A 671 0.58 8.09 23.70
C GLU A 671 1.35 7.44 22.52
N GLN A 672 1.12 7.94 21.30
CA GLN A 672 1.84 7.49 20.12
C GLN A 672 3.34 7.77 20.23
N LYS A 673 3.72 8.96 20.73
CA LYS A 673 5.13 9.32 20.95
C LYS A 673 5.78 8.41 21.98
N VAL A 674 5.11 8.14 23.11
CA VAL A 674 5.61 7.25 24.16
C VAL A 674 5.74 5.82 23.64
N ARG A 675 4.75 5.33 22.86
CA ARG A 675 4.80 4.01 22.25
C ARG A 675 5.98 3.87 21.29
N LEU A 676 6.15 4.82 20.36
CA LEU A 676 7.25 4.81 19.40
C LEU A 676 8.62 4.88 20.07
N GLU A 677 8.74 5.68 21.15
CA GLU A 677 10.00 5.77 21.90
C GLU A 677 10.30 4.46 22.65
N LYS A 678 9.29 3.81 23.20
CA LYS A 678 9.41 2.50 23.83
C LYS A 678 9.82 1.41 22.82
N GLU A 679 9.21 1.42 21.65
CA GLU A 679 9.56 0.49 20.56
C GLU A 679 10.99 0.72 20.06
N ARG A 680 11.40 1.99 19.92
CA ARG A 680 12.77 2.36 19.53
C ARG A 680 13.82 1.93 20.56
N LEU A 681 13.51 2.07 21.84
CA LEU A 681 14.38 1.60 22.91
C LEU A 681 14.50 0.07 22.90
N ALA A 682 13.39 -0.63 22.78
CA ALA A 682 13.39 -2.09 22.69
C ALA A 682 14.14 -2.62 21.46
N GLU A 683 14.02 -1.95 20.31
CA GLU A 683 14.78 -2.32 19.09
C GLU A 683 16.27 -2.04 19.25
N LYS A 684 16.63 -0.94 19.92
CA LYS A 684 18.02 -0.60 20.22
C LYS A 684 18.64 -1.64 21.15
N GLU A 685 17.94 -2.01 22.23
CA GLU A 685 18.37 -3.06 23.15
C GLU A 685 18.54 -4.41 22.45
N LYS A 686 17.61 -4.77 21.56
CA LYS A 686 17.69 -5.99 20.76
C LYS A 686 18.91 -5.99 19.83
N LYS A 687 19.21 -4.86 19.18
CA LYS A 687 20.40 -4.71 18.32
C LYS A 687 21.69 -4.77 19.13
N GLU A 688 21.72 -4.13 20.29
CA GLU A 688 22.87 -4.17 21.21
C GLU A 688 23.09 -5.58 21.74
N ALA A 689 22.03 -6.29 22.14
CA ALA A 689 22.11 -7.68 22.58
C ALA A 689 22.61 -8.62 21.45
N GLN A 690 22.10 -8.45 20.21
CA GLN A 690 22.62 -9.20 19.06
C GLN A 690 24.07 -8.89 18.73
N SER A 691 24.46 -7.64 18.85
CA SER A 691 25.86 -7.21 18.65
C SER A 691 26.77 -7.79 19.71
N ALA A 692 26.33 -7.74 20.98
CA ALA A 692 27.05 -8.32 22.11
C ALA A 692 27.19 -9.85 21.98
N ALA A 693 26.10 -10.55 21.56
CA ALA A 693 26.14 -11.99 21.31
C ALA A 693 27.10 -12.36 20.18
N LYS A 694 27.08 -11.62 19.07
CA LYS A 694 28.04 -11.81 17.96
C LYS A 694 29.49 -11.55 18.39
N LYS A 695 29.71 -10.54 19.24
CA LYS A 695 31.03 -10.22 19.76
C LYS A 695 31.53 -11.32 20.71
N ALA A 696 30.65 -11.78 21.61
CA ALA A 696 30.95 -12.88 22.52
C ALA A 696 31.26 -14.20 21.79
N GLU A 697 30.48 -14.51 20.75
CA GLU A 697 30.72 -15.71 19.92
C GLU A 697 32.03 -15.59 19.14
N LYS A 698 32.34 -14.41 18.60
CA LYS A 698 33.63 -14.16 17.94
C LYS A 698 34.80 -14.30 18.89
N GLU A 699 34.69 -13.77 20.14
CA GLU A 699 35.71 -13.93 21.15
C GLU A 699 35.85 -15.37 21.63
N ARG A 700 34.73 -16.12 21.73
CA ARG A 700 34.75 -17.56 22.04
C ARG A 700 35.50 -18.35 20.97
N LEU A 701 35.20 -18.07 19.69
CA LEU A 701 35.90 -18.70 18.58
C LEU A 701 37.40 -18.35 18.56
N GLN A 702 37.78 -17.12 18.83
CA GLN A 702 39.18 -16.72 18.89
C GLN A 702 39.99 -17.44 19.98
N ARG A 703 39.35 -17.80 21.10
CA ARG A 703 39.98 -18.55 22.21
C ARG A 703 39.99 -20.06 22.02
N MET A 704 39.27 -20.55 21.03
CA MET A 704 39.08 -21.98 20.79
C MET A 704 40.21 -22.55 19.93
N PRO A 705 40.94 -23.57 20.37
CA PRO A 705 41.90 -24.32 19.53
C PRO A 705 41.23 -24.94 18.31
N ALA A 706 41.90 -24.92 17.17
CA ALA A 706 41.35 -25.48 15.93
C ALA A 706 40.96 -26.96 16.05
N SER A 707 41.67 -27.72 16.88
CA SER A 707 41.38 -29.13 17.17
C SER A 707 40.05 -29.38 17.85
N GLU A 708 39.47 -28.36 18.51
CA GLU A 708 38.18 -28.43 19.20
C GLU A 708 37.02 -27.93 18.37
N LEU A 709 37.29 -27.19 17.27
CA LEU A 709 36.29 -26.52 16.44
C LEU A 709 35.14 -27.45 16.00
N PHE A 710 35.46 -28.63 15.60
CA PHE A 710 34.48 -29.60 15.09
C PHE A 710 34.08 -30.64 16.15
N ARG A 711 34.88 -30.87 17.19
CA ARG A 711 34.56 -31.82 18.25
C ARG A 711 33.35 -31.41 19.09
N GLN A 712 33.05 -30.13 19.13
CA GLN A 712 31.82 -29.58 19.76
C GLN A 712 30.57 -29.79 18.89
N GLN A 713 30.70 -30.19 17.62
CA GLN A 713 29.57 -30.39 16.69
C GLN A 713 29.22 -31.87 16.55
N VAL A 714 29.02 -32.55 17.67
CA VAL A 714 28.70 -34.02 17.72
C VAL A 714 27.39 -34.35 16.97
N ASP A 715 26.47 -33.37 16.82
CA ASP A 715 25.22 -33.54 16.02
C ASP A 715 25.50 -33.64 14.51
N LYS A 716 26.68 -33.25 14.04
CA LYS A 716 27.01 -33.19 12.61
C LYS A 716 28.09 -34.18 12.20
N TYR A 717 28.94 -34.61 13.11
CA TYR A 717 30.10 -35.43 12.80
C TYR A 717 30.33 -36.50 13.87
N SER A 718 30.63 -37.76 13.44
CA SER A 718 30.78 -38.88 14.34
C SER A 718 32.25 -39.30 14.55
N GLU A 719 33.15 -39.11 13.56
CA GLU A 719 34.57 -39.46 13.66
C GLU A 719 35.48 -38.36 13.14
N PHE A 720 36.69 -38.27 13.70
CA PHE A 720 37.68 -37.23 13.45
C PHE A 720 39.06 -37.78 13.21
N ASP A 721 39.90 -37.12 12.43
CA ASP A 721 41.30 -37.44 12.27
C ASP A 721 42.17 -36.95 13.46
N GLU A 722 43.47 -37.21 13.43
CA GLU A 722 44.42 -36.85 14.48
C GLU A 722 44.44 -35.31 14.77
N ARG A 723 44.08 -34.50 13.78
CA ARG A 723 44.01 -33.04 13.92
C ARG A 723 42.65 -32.55 14.45
N GLY A 724 41.65 -33.44 14.53
CA GLY A 724 40.29 -33.08 14.94
C GLY A 724 39.40 -32.63 13.77
N ILE A 725 39.79 -32.93 12.51
CA ILE A 725 38.96 -32.65 11.31
C ILE A 725 38.01 -33.83 11.08
N PRO A 726 36.71 -33.61 10.86
CA PRO A 726 35.73 -34.66 10.67
C PRO A 726 36.03 -35.55 9.45
N THR A 727 35.94 -36.87 9.65
CA THR A 727 36.07 -37.88 8.60
C THR A 727 34.72 -38.46 8.19
N HIS A 728 33.76 -38.57 9.14
CA HIS A 728 32.41 -39.10 8.92
C HIS A 728 31.33 -38.11 9.34
N GLY A 729 30.17 -38.15 8.65
CA GLY A 729 28.96 -37.40 9.00
C GLY A 729 28.31 -37.99 10.26
N ALA A 730 27.23 -37.35 10.75
CA ALA A 730 26.44 -37.82 11.90
C ALA A 730 25.79 -39.22 11.65
N ASP A 731 25.56 -39.54 10.40
CA ASP A 731 25.04 -40.83 9.87
C ASP A 731 26.09 -41.95 9.79
N GLY A 732 27.34 -41.63 10.12
CA GLY A 732 28.46 -42.58 10.02
C GLY A 732 28.99 -42.79 8.59
N GLU A 733 28.52 -42.05 7.59
CA GLU A 733 29.03 -42.11 6.21
C GLU A 733 30.31 -41.27 6.04
N LEU A 734 31.21 -41.75 5.18
CA LEU A 734 32.49 -41.08 4.90
C LEU A 734 32.25 -39.76 4.15
N LEU A 735 32.76 -38.66 4.66
CA LEU A 735 32.61 -37.35 4.03
C LEU A 735 33.28 -37.29 2.64
N SER A 736 32.58 -36.68 1.67
CA SER A 736 33.11 -36.51 0.32
C SER A 736 34.38 -35.65 0.31
N LYS A 737 35.28 -35.90 -0.66
CA LYS A 737 36.54 -35.14 -0.82
C LYS A 737 36.32 -33.61 -0.85
N LYS A 738 35.19 -33.15 -1.44
CA LYS A 738 34.82 -31.73 -1.51
C LYS A 738 34.39 -31.18 -0.15
N ALA A 739 33.63 -31.95 0.63
CA ALA A 739 33.22 -31.58 1.99
C ALA A 739 34.44 -31.51 2.92
N ARG A 740 35.33 -32.52 2.89
CA ARG A 740 36.54 -32.55 3.71
C ARG A 740 37.47 -31.38 3.40
N LYS A 741 37.69 -31.01 2.14
CA LYS A 741 38.49 -29.83 1.75
C LYS A 741 37.91 -28.50 2.26
N LYS A 742 36.60 -28.44 2.41
CA LYS A 742 35.93 -27.24 3.01
C LYS A 742 36.17 -27.17 4.52
N LEU A 743 36.16 -28.32 5.20
CA LEU A 743 36.44 -28.40 6.63
C LEU A 743 37.94 -28.16 6.94
N GLU A 744 38.86 -28.63 6.10
CA GLU A 744 40.29 -28.32 6.17
C GLU A 744 40.53 -26.78 6.11
N LYS A 745 39.88 -26.08 5.16
CA LYS A 745 39.99 -24.62 5.08
C LYS A 745 39.44 -23.92 6.32
N ALA A 746 38.35 -24.42 6.89
CA ALA A 746 37.78 -23.86 8.10
C ALA A 746 38.70 -24.08 9.32
N TYR A 747 39.34 -25.24 9.39
CA TYR A 747 40.37 -25.59 10.36
C TYR A 747 41.58 -24.62 10.29
N GLU A 748 42.14 -24.42 9.09
CA GLU A 748 43.24 -23.49 8.85
C GLU A 748 42.91 -22.05 9.22
N GLN A 749 41.69 -21.61 8.93
CA GLN A 749 41.22 -20.29 9.33
C GLN A 749 41.13 -20.15 10.86
N GLN A 750 40.62 -21.17 11.54
CA GLN A 750 40.52 -21.18 12.99
C GLN A 750 41.90 -21.23 13.66
N GLU A 751 42.80 -22.05 13.10
CA GLU A 751 44.18 -22.12 13.59
C GLU A 751 44.88 -20.76 13.55
N LYS A 752 44.72 -20.03 12.44
CA LYS A 752 45.24 -18.67 12.29
C LYS A 752 44.67 -17.72 13.32
N LEU A 753 43.35 -17.75 13.53
CA LEU A 753 42.66 -16.91 14.51
C LEU A 753 43.12 -17.20 15.94
N TYR A 754 43.35 -18.46 16.25
CA TYR A 754 43.84 -18.87 17.58
C TYR A 754 45.30 -18.50 17.79
N GLN A 755 46.16 -18.62 16.81
CA GLN A 755 47.59 -18.20 16.88
C GLN A 755 47.70 -16.67 17.01
N ASP A 756 46.86 -15.92 16.27
CA ASP A 756 46.78 -14.46 16.40
C ASP A 756 46.33 -14.03 17.82
N TYR A 757 45.41 -14.78 18.43
CA TYR A 757 44.96 -14.55 19.80
C TYR A 757 46.07 -14.82 20.83
N ILE A 758 46.77 -15.94 20.72
CA ILE A 758 47.89 -16.30 21.62
C ILE A 758 49.02 -15.25 21.52
N SER A 759 49.39 -14.87 20.27
CA SER A 759 50.48 -13.91 20.06
C SER A 759 50.15 -12.52 20.63
N LYS A 760 48.91 -12.07 20.54
CA LYS A 760 48.46 -10.83 21.19
C LYS A 760 48.53 -10.88 22.71
N ASN A 761 47.99 -11.96 23.31
CA ASN A 761 48.03 -12.12 24.77
C ASN A 761 49.46 -12.32 25.32
N ALA A 762 50.38 -12.84 24.53
CA ALA A 762 51.79 -12.93 24.92
C ALA A 762 52.50 -11.57 24.86
N TYR A 763 52.05 -10.68 23.98
CA TYR A 763 52.56 -9.30 23.90
C TYR A 763 52.06 -8.42 25.05
N ASP A 764 50.72 -8.53 25.36
CA ASP A 764 50.11 -7.77 26.46
C ASP A 764 50.69 -8.14 27.85
N LYS A 765 51.02 -9.42 28.09
CA LYS A 765 51.71 -9.84 29.32
C LYS A 765 53.14 -9.32 29.44
N LYS A 766 53.85 -9.10 28.33
CA LYS A 766 55.20 -8.52 28.35
C LYS A 766 55.20 -7.02 28.57
N THR A 767 54.07 -6.35 28.32
CA THR A 767 53.91 -4.89 28.56
C THR A 767 53.36 -4.57 29.95
N GLU A 768 52.76 -5.55 30.68
CA GLU A 768 52.36 -5.39 32.08
C GLU A 768 53.51 -5.70 33.07
N ASP A 769 54.53 -6.47 32.66
CA ASP A 769 55.71 -6.84 33.48
C ASP A 769 56.95 -5.90 33.23
N SER A 770 56.80 -4.86 32.39
CA SER A 770 57.79 -3.83 32.13
C SER A 770 57.31 -2.45 32.61
#